data_2fd43f6051e8882e65fab4e4adca8fec
#
_entry.id   2fd43f6051e8882e65fab4e4adca8fec
#
_cell.length_a   1.000
_cell.length_b   1.000
_cell.length_c   1.000
_cell.angle_alpha   90.00
_cell.angle_beta   90.00
_cell.angle_gamma   90.00
#
_symmetry.space_group_name_H-M   'P 1'
#
loop_
_entity.id
_entity.type
_entity.pdbx_description
1 polymer ?
#
loop_
_entity_poly.entity_id
_entity_poly.type
_entity_poly.pdbx_seq_one_letter_code
_entity_poly.pdbx_strand_id
1 'polypeptide(L)'
;MLPIRDLFIALSLAGSVAGCARPAVLDPEGRALAVISTESPRTRKGFGPPPYGYWRIVGEPMTEDAYAIEPATAAVSTMAWTFVGGKPVRNEYWSGSNDAGGRVVSIACHPTNASVAYAASASGGIWKTTDSGANWTPLTDAQPSLNHGAVEIDRAFPRAIYAGTGEYTTGSSGTGLLRSLDDGSTWSLLSTQSGVDCSGLAVVSGSAAASPAAIHATGSSGYRRSTNGGTTWSTLISSNCSSLAVDPTNSQRVFVAVRGSGIRRSINGGATFTTLTGGLPTSGFSRIVLAMARSNPQVLYAAFVNPSTSGLLGMYRTTDGGSTWTQLAGTPDFPRPQGWYDLSIGVDPANPDHLYCGGVSPIYATAGVIESFNGGATWTEISSSGGQIHPDQHWIAFGADGTPWFGCDGGVWRRTGAQWINCNATLAAIQNYTIAQHPLDPNRMMGGTQDNGMAGTSNGSLAWPQITAGDGGFGAYDPVTLNRLYTTYVYLVIYRVTNGSATNISGPWSGDTREWIAPMVIDPGNANRLVAGTNRIWITDNATSGAAWTAVSTTEVSDGGTVTAIEIVPGLSSVIWAGNSAGGIFQSTNAGTTWVRRRAADGTYISAIDARPGSPSVAFATRLASSGTRLLRTVDGSNWTAASGSLPTGITAQALAVDWGRPLPTVYVGAGSGIYATFDGAVSWIKDGVDLPNVNIGQLKVDAQRRTVIAGTYGRGAWRSEMPNVADITLDGAVTGADLGVLLGEWGPCTTTGWGCRSDLNQDGTVGGADLGLLLGQWTS
;
A
#
# COMPACT_ATOMS: atom_id res chain seq x y z
N MET A 1 -34.31 -21.78 3.42
CA MET A 1 -34.86 -20.58 2.77
C MET A 1 -35.50 -19.72 3.84
N LEU A 2 -34.76 -18.84 4.45
CA LEU A 2 -35.35 -17.76 5.24
C LEU A 2 -35.45 -16.55 4.31
N PRO A 3 -36.54 -15.80 4.31
CA PRO A 3 -36.76 -14.74 3.33
C PRO A 3 -35.90 -13.55 3.65
N ILE A 4 -35.42 -12.88 2.59
CA ILE A 4 -34.60 -11.64 2.54
C ILE A 4 -35.16 -10.47 3.38
N ARG A 5 -36.31 -10.61 3.99
CA ARG A 5 -36.97 -9.60 4.83
C ARG A 5 -36.24 -9.33 6.17
N ASP A 6 -35.53 -10.30 6.72
CA ASP A 6 -34.96 -10.13 8.07
C ASP A 6 -33.61 -9.40 8.07
N LEU A 7 -32.98 -9.25 6.90
CA LEU A 7 -31.74 -8.48 6.76
C LEU A 7 -31.98 -6.96 6.68
N PHE A 8 -33.22 -6.53 6.34
CA PHE A 8 -33.62 -5.13 6.28
C PHE A 8 -34.11 -4.53 7.61
N ILE A 9 -34.48 -5.37 8.58
CA ILE A 9 -35.06 -4.91 9.86
C ILE A 9 -33.98 -4.43 10.83
N ALA A 10 -32.73 -4.85 10.68
CA ALA A 10 -31.63 -4.35 11.51
C ALA A 10 -31.17 -2.91 11.16
N LEU A 11 -31.63 -2.36 10.05
CA LEU A 11 -31.30 -1.00 9.56
C LEU A 11 -32.39 0.05 9.86
N SER A 12 -33.53 -0.33 10.41
CA SER A 12 -34.70 0.57 10.57
C SER A 12 -34.88 1.19 11.94
N LEU A 13 -33.90 1.11 12.84
CA LEU A 13 -33.98 1.67 14.20
C LEU A 13 -33.07 2.87 14.44
N ALA A 14 -32.59 3.52 13.42
CA ALA A 14 -31.87 4.80 13.53
C ALA A 14 -32.43 5.81 12.53
N GLY A 15 -33.42 6.60 12.96
CA GLY A 15 -33.79 7.92 12.44
C GLY A 15 -34.21 7.99 10.96
N SER A 16 -35.47 8.33 10.77
CA SER A 16 -36.11 8.64 9.49
C SER A 16 -35.31 9.62 8.60
N VAL A 17 -34.66 9.10 7.57
CA VAL A 17 -34.31 9.87 6.38
C VAL A 17 -34.81 9.05 5.20
N ALA A 18 -35.60 9.67 4.31
CA ALA A 18 -36.14 9.05 3.13
C ALA A 18 -35.03 8.48 2.25
N GLY A 19 -34.89 7.15 2.23
CA GLY A 19 -33.80 6.46 1.58
C GLY A 19 -34.07 6.25 0.10
N CYS A 20 -33.18 6.73 -0.75
CA CYS A 20 -32.96 6.09 -2.04
C CYS A 20 -32.40 4.69 -1.80
N ALA A 21 -33.07 3.66 -2.28
CA ALA A 21 -32.50 2.30 -2.34
C ALA A 21 -31.22 2.36 -3.19
N ARG A 22 -30.08 2.01 -2.59
CA ARG A 22 -28.81 1.97 -3.32
C ARG A 22 -28.88 0.86 -4.37
N PRO A 23 -28.44 1.07 -5.60
CA PRO A 23 -28.38 0.01 -6.60
C PRO A 23 -27.40 -1.08 -6.11
N ALA A 24 -27.76 -2.33 -6.33
CA ALA A 24 -26.87 -3.45 -6.10
C ALA A 24 -25.64 -3.32 -7.01
N VAL A 25 -24.45 -3.55 -6.47
CA VAL A 25 -23.24 -3.67 -7.27
C VAL A 25 -23.33 -4.98 -8.04
N LEU A 26 -23.25 -4.90 -9.37
CA LEU A 26 -23.35 -6.05 -10.26
C LEU A 26 -21.98 -6.43 -10.79
N ASP A 27 -21.76 -7.73 -11.00
CA ASP A 27 -20.61 -8.21 -11.74
C ASP A 27 -20.75 -7.89 -13.26
N PRO A 28 -19.70 -8.12 -14.06
CA PRO A 28 -19.74 -7.88 -15.51
C PRO A 28 -20.82 -8.71 -16.25
N GLU A 29 -21.39 -9.72 -15.58
CA GLU A 29 -22.48 -10.55 -16.12
C GLU A 29 -23.87 -10.09 -15.60
N GLY A 30 -23.92 -8.93 -14.89
CA GLY A 30 -25.17 -8.31 -14.43
C GLY A 30 -25.73 -8.90 -13.14
N ARG A 31 -24.94 -9.65 -12.36
CA ARG A 31 -25.35 -10.24 -11.08
C ARG A 31 -24.97 -9.36 -9.91
N ALA A 32 -25.81 -9.29 -8.88
CA ALA A 32 -25.55 -8.50 -7.69
C ALA A 32 -24.31 -9.02 -6.94
N LEU A 33 -23.30 -8.19 -6.79
CA LEU A 33 -22.20 -8.43 -5.87
C LEU A 33 -22.69 -8.23 -4.44
N ALA A 34 -22.34 -9.14 -3.55
CA ALA A 34 -22.62 -8.97 -2.13
C ALA A 34 -21.70 -7.90 -1.54
N VAL A 35 -22.20 -6.70 -1.46
CA VAL A 35 -21.52 -5.63 -0.72
C VAL A 35 -21.78 -5.88 0.76
N ILE A 36 -20.75 -6.36 1.45
CA ILE A 36 -20.82 -6.57 2.89
C ILE A 36 -20.28 -5.30 3.55
N SER A 37 -21.20 -4.53 4.14
CA SER A 37 -20.77 -3.56 5.15
C SER A 37 -20.29 -4.35 6.36
N THR A 38 -19.00 -4.29 6.66
CA THR A 38 -18.49 -4.82 7.91
C THR A 38 -19.14 -4.08 9.07
N GLU A 39 -19.28 -4.79 10.19
CA GLU A 39 -19.96 -4.31 11.39
C GLU A 39 -19.63 -2.84 11.71
N SER A 40 -20.67 -2.10 12.05
CA SER A 40 -20.55 -0.74 12.58
C SER A 40 -19.47 -0.69 13.68
N PRO A 41 -18.57 0.29 13.67
CA PRO A 41 -17.54 0.48 14.69
C PRO A 41 -18.08 0.63 16.13
N ARG A 42 -19.39 0.71 16.29
CA ARG A 42 -20.05 0.83 17.61
C ARG A 42 -19.81 -0.36 18.54
N THR A 43 -19.39 -1.52 18.04
CA THR A 43 -19.07 -2.69 18.87
C THR A 43 -17.60 -2.78 19.30
N ARG A 44 -16.74 -1.89 18.81
CA ARG A 44 -15.33 -1.83 19.21
C ARG A 44 -15.12 -0.93 20.45
N LYS A 45 -15.65 -1.33 21.59
CA LYS A 45 -15.12 -0.83 22.87
C LYS A 45 -13.75 -1.46 23.11
N GLY A 46 -12.67 -0.70 22.93
CA GLY A 46 -11.37 -1.04 23.49
C GLY A 46 -10.16 -1.07 22.57
N PHE A 47 -10.31 -0.82 21.28
CA PHE A 47 -9.14 -0.70 20.40
C PHE A 47 -9.04 0.73 19.89
N GLY A 48 -8.08 1.46 20.44
CA GLY A 48 -7.54 2.67 19.81
C GLY A 48 -6.95 2.32 18.42
N PRO A 49 -6.55 3.32 17.62
CA PRO A 49 -5.83 3.07 16.38
C PRO A 49 -4.70 2.08 16.67
N PRO A 50 -4.40 1.14 15.76
CA PRO A 50 -3.31 0.20 15.96
C PRO A 50 -2.05 0.98 16.36
N PRO A 51 -1.29 0.50 17.34
CA PRO A 51 -0.06 1.18 17.74
C PRO A 51 0.80 1.41 16.50
N TYR A 52 1.50 2.53 16.44
CA TYR A 52 2.33 3.01 15.32
C TYR A 52 3.20 1.94 14.61
N GLY A 53 3.44 0.80 15.24
CA GLY A 53 4.17 -0.34 14.68
C GLY A 53 3.36 -1.28 13.78
N TYR A 54 2.04 -1.26 13.78
CA TYR A 54 1.23 -2.24 13.03
C TYR A 54 1.21 -2.00 11.52
N TRP A 55 1.19 -0.75 11.09
CA TRP A 55 1.27 -0.37 9.69
C TRP A 55 2.64 -0.69 9.06
N ARG A 56 3.69 -0.81 9.89
CA ARG A 56 5.04 -1.13 9.45
C ARG A 56 5.23 -2.60 9.02
N ILE A 57 4.30 -3.49 9.37
CA ILE A 57 4.50 -4.94 9.21
C ILE A 57 4.04 -5.45 7.84
N VAL A 58 3.10 -4.81 7.18
CA VAL A 58 2.43 -5.38 5.97
C VAL A 58 2.65 -4.57 4.69
N GLY A 59 3.39 -3.52 4.67
CA GLY A 59 3.58 -2.76 3.43
C GLY A 59 4.46 -1.55 3.56
N GLU A 60 4.79 -1.16 4.78
CA GLU A 60 5.64 -0.01 5.02
C GLU A 60 7.06 -0.45 5.44
N PRO A 61 8.11 0.19 4.93
CA PRO A 61 9.47 -0.15 5.29
C PRO A 61 9.72 0.09 6.78
N MET A 62 10.20 -0.93 7.45
CA MET A 62 10.31 -1.03 8.92
C MET A 62 11.42 -0.19 9.55
N THR A 63 12.35 0.38 8.79
CA THR A 63 13.50 1.11 9.34
C THR A 63 13.95 2.24 8.42
N GLU A 64 14.62 3.22 8.99
CA GLU A 64 15.29 4.30 8.27
C GLU A 64 16.30 3.81 7.21
N ASP A 65 16.80 2.56 7.36
CA ASP A 65 17.77 1.93 6.46
C ASP A 65 17.14 1.21 5.26
N ALA A 66 15.82 1.12 5.16
CA ALA A 66 15.13 0.34 4.12
C ALA A 66 15.26 0.94 2.71
N TYR A 67 15.76 2.16 2.59
CA TYR A 67 16.02 2.84 1.32
C TYR A 67 17.51 3.16 1.16
N ALA A 68 18.35 2.14 1.21
CA ALA A 68 19.68 2.31 0.63
C ALA A 68 19.49 2.61 -0.85
N ILE A 69 20.04 3.73 -1.33
CA ILE A 69 20.17 4.01 -2.76
C ILE A 69 20.92 2.81 -3.32
N GLU A 70 20.28 2.05 -4.20
CA GLU A 70 20.94 0.91 -4.84
C GLU A 70 22.23 1.41 -5.51
N PRO A 71 23.35 0.74 -5.31
CA PRO A 71 24.49 1.00 -6.16
C PRO A 71 24.05 0.76 -7.61
N ALA A 72 24.34 1.70 -8.49
CA ALA A 72 23.93 1.73 -9.90
C ALA A 72 24.44 0.55 -10.77
N THR A 73 24.82 -0.56 -10.18
CA THR A 73 25.56 -1.66 -10.82
C THR A 73 24.94 -3.05 -10.64
N ALA A 74 23.74 -3.18 -10.03
CA ALA A 74 23.07 -4.49 -10.05
C ALA A 74 22.65 -4.80 -11.51
N ALA A 75 23.04 -5.96 -12.03
CA ALA A 75 22.56 -6.41 -13.32
C ALA A 75 21.04 -6.50 -13.27
N VAL A 76 20.36 -5.88 -14.23
CA VAL A 76 18.89 -5.90 -14.32
C VAL A 76 18.52 -7.04 -15.25
N SER A 77 17.53 -7.86 -14.86
CA SER A 77 16.98 -8.91 -15.70
C SER A 77 16.33 -8.30 -16.95
N THR A 78 16.38 -9.02 -18.06
CA THR A 78 15.67 -8.68 -19.29
C THR A 78 14.19 -9.09 -19.25
N MET A 79 13.71 -9.72 -18.18
CA MET A 79 12.32 -10.14 -18.05
C MET A 79 11.39 -8.93 -18.04
N ALA A 80 10.40 -8.95 -18.94
CA ALA A 80 9.41 -7.89 -19.05
C ALA A 80 8.27 -8.13 -18.08
N TRP A 81 7.93 -7.11 -17.30
CA TRP A 81 6.76 -7.10 -16.44
C TRP A 81 5.62 -6.35 -17.09
N THR A 82 4.45 -6.96 -17.14
CA THR A 82 3.24 -6.40 -17.73
C THR A 82 2.24 -6.07 -16.64
N PHE A 83 1.67 -4.87 -16.68
CA PHE A 83 0.60 -4.47 -15.78
C PHE A 83 -0.68 -5.27 -16.09
N VAL A 84 -1.29 -5.90 -15.06
CA VAL A 84 -2.44 -6.80 -15.23
C VAL A 84 -3.69 -6.40 -14.45
N GLY A 85 -3.65 -5.31 -13.65
CA GLY A 85 -4.91 -4.81 -13.09
C GLY A 85 -4.84 -3.98 -11.82
N GLY A 86 -6.06 -3.59 -11.36
CA GLY A 86 -6.25 -2.56 -10.33
C GLY A 86 -6.23 -1.14 -10.92
N LYS A 87 -6.73 -0.98 -12.16
CA LYS A 87 -6.81 0.32 -12.85
C LYS A 87 -8.16 0.46 -13.56
N PRO A 88 -9.14 1.04 -12.91
CA PRO A 88 -9.30 1.29 -11.46
C PRO A 88 -9.87 0.08 -10.71
N VAL A 89 -10.06 0.20 -9.37
CA VAL A 89 -11.03 -0.62 -8.65
C VAL A 89 -12.40 -0.06 -8.92
N ARG A 90 -13.27 -0.87 -9.54
CA ARG A 90 -14.63 -0.46 -9.94
C ARG A 90 -15.65 -0.78 -8.87
N ASN A 91 -16.74 -0.01 -8.87
CA ASN A 91 -17.88 -0.19 -7.98
C ASN A 91 -17.47 -0.18 -6.51
N GLU A 92 -16.52 0.69 -6.17
CA GLU A 92 -16.01 0.78 -4.82
C GLU A 92 -17.12 1.31 -3.88
N TYR A 93 -17.34 0.60 -2.77
CA TYR A 93 -18.48 0.81 -1.87
C TYR A 93 -18.47 2.18 -1.20
N TRP A 94 -17.31 2.59 -0.66
CA TRP A 94 -17.20 3.84 0.09
C TRP A 94 -17.31 5.08 -0.78
N SER A 95 -17.00 4.98 -2.07
CA SER A 95 -17.19 6.04 -3.05
C SER A 95 -18.58 6.04 -3.70
N GLY A 96 -19.53 5.31 -3.15
CA GLY A 96 -20.89 5.20 -3.68
C GLY A 96 -20.96 4.47 -5.02
N SER A 97 -20.16 3.42 -5.19
CA SER A 97 -20.02 2.61 -6.41
C SER A 97 -19.32 3.33 -7.56
N ASN A 98 -18.54 4.36 -7.26
CA ASN A 98 -17.63 4.96 -8.23
C ASN A 98 -16.30 4.20 -8.29
N ASP A 99 -15.43 4.63 -9.20
CA ASP A 99 -14.09 4.07 -9.36
C ASP A 99 -13.14 4.59 -8.27
N ALA A 100 -12.24 3.73 -7.76
CA ALA A 100 -11.15 4.11 -6.88
C ALA A 100 -9.78 3.87 -7.54
N GLY A 101 -8.86 4.80 -7.34
CA GLY A 101 -7.51 4.82 -7.92
C GLY A 101 -6.39 4.54 -6.92
N GLY A 102 -6.69 4.47 -5.62
CA GLY A 102 -5.72 4.34 -4.53
C GLY A 102 -5.33 5.67 -3.88
N ARG A 103 -4.67 5.62 -2.73
CA ARG A 103 -4.45 6.75 -1.83
C ARG A 103 -3.64 7.91 -2.43
N VAL A 104 -4.24 9.12 -2.43
CA VAL A 104 -3.63 10.37 -2.85
C VAL A 104 -3.56 11.34 -1.68
N VAL A 105 -2.35 11.76 -1.31
CA VAL A 105 -2.05 12.54 -0.10
C VAL A 105 -1.72 14.01 -0.37
N SER A 106 -1.45 14.38 -1.62
CA SER A 106 -1.21 15.78 -1.98
C SER A 106 -1.54 16.02 -3.47
N ILE A 107 -2.05 17.21 -3.78
CA ILE A 107 -2.38 17.63 -5.15
C ILE A 107 -1.82 19.04 -5.36
N ALA A 108 -1.14 19.26 -6.50
CA ALA A 108 -0.70 20.56 -6.97
C ALA A 108 -1.36 20.88 -8.31
N CYS A 109 -2.24 21.89 -8.34
CA CYS A 109 -2.88 22.34 -9.56
C CYS A 109 -2.04 23.41 -10.27
N HIS A 110 -1.96 23.32 -11.60
CA HIS A 110 -1.24 24.29 -12.41
C HIS A 110 -1.84 25.70 -12.23
N PRO A 111 -1.02 26.75 -12.03
CA PRO A 111 -1.50 28.06 -11.61
C PRO A 111 -2.34 28.80 -12.67
N THR A 112 -2.23 28.45 -13.94
CA THR A 112 -2.90 29.13 -15.07
C THR A 112 -3.63 28.19 -16.03
N ASN A 113 -3.52 26.87 -15.84
CA ASN A 113 -4.20 25.88 -16.69
C ASN A 113 -5.04 24.93 -15.82
N ALA A 114 -6.35 25.12 -15.79
CA ALA A 114 -7.27 24.33 -14.97
C ALA A 114 -7.33 22.83 -15.33
N SER A 115 -6.86 22.45 -16.53
CA SER A 115 -6.84 21.05 -16.95
C SER A 115 -5.61 20.27 -16.44
N VAL A 116 -4.59 20.96 -15.90
CA VAL A 116 -3.34 20.34 -15.48
C VAL A 116 -3.24 20.29 -13.97
N ALA A 117 -2.98 19.09 -13.46
CA ALA A 117 -2.68 18.86 -12.03
C ALA A 117 -1.70 17.70 -11.87
N TYR A 118 -1.01 17.73 -10.72
CA TYR A 118 -0.12 16.65 -10.26
C TYR A 118 -0.66 16.10 -8.95
N ALA A 119 -0.70 14.77 -8.83
CA ALA A 119 -1.13 14.07 -7.63
C ALA A 119 0.02 13.24 -7.07
N ALA A 120 0.30 13.39 -5.79
CA ALA A 120 1.22 12.55 -5.04
C ALA A 120 0.45 11.40 -4.40
N SER A 121 0.73 10.17 -4.83
CA SER A 121 0.22 8.98 -4.15
C SER A 121 1.12 8.64 -2.97
N ALA A 122 0.52 8.11 -1.91
CA ALA A 122 1.25 7.71 -0.70
C ALA A 122 2.39 6.72 -0.98
N SER A 123 2.20 5.80 -1.95
CA SER A 123 3.16 4.75 -2.30
C SER A 123 3.24 4.42 -3.80
N GLY A 124 2.54 5.19 -4.65
CA GLY A 124 2.45 4.94 -6.10
C GLY A 124 3.09 6.01 -6.98
N GLY A 125 3.89 6.92 -6.41
CA GLY A 125 4.61 7.95 -7.16
C GLY A 125 3.81 9.22 -7.42
N ILE A 126 4.36 10.07 -8.29
CA ILE A 126 3.72 11.29 -8.79
C ILE A 126 3.02 11.00 -10.10
N TRP A 127 1.80 11.48 -10.21
CA TRP A 127 0.94 11.34 -11.38
C TRP A 127 0.58 12.70 -11.96
N LYS A 128 0.46 12.80 -13.28
CA LYS A 128 0.07 14.02 -13.99
C LYS A 128 -1.20 13.81 -14.80
N THR A 129 -2.11 14.77 -14.74
CA THR A 129 -3.22 14.91 -15.69
C THR A 129 -3.05 16.18 -16.51
N THR A 130 -3.55 16.16 -17.76
CA THR A 130 -3.64 17.34 -18.65
C THR A 130 -5.04 17.57 -19.19
N ASP A 131 -6.01 16.80 -18.67
CA ASP A 131 -7.41 16.78 -19.12
C ASP A 131 -8.40 16.79 -17.94
N SER A 132 -8.04 17.50 -16.89
CA SER A 132 -8.90 17.69 -15.72
C SER A 132 -9.19 16.39 -14.95
N GLY A 133 -8.24 15.46 -14.92
CA GLY A 133 -8.35 14.20 -14.18
C GLY A 133 -9.02 13.06 -14.92
N ALA A 134 -9.35 13.22 -16.20
CA ALA A 134 -9.90 12.12 -17.00
C ALA A 134 -8.84 11.04 -17.25
N ASN A 135 -7.57 11.45 -17.47
CA ASN A 135 -6.45 10.53 -17.63
C ASN A 135 -5.25 10.95 -16.76
N TRP A 136 -4.55 9.95 -16.23
CA TRP A 136 -3.35 10.11 -15.42
C TRP A 136 -2.17 9.35 -16.01
N THR A 137 -0.99 9.98 -16.00
CA THR A 137 0.30 9.40 -16.41
C THR A 137 1.25 9.39 -15.22
N PRO A 138 1.88 8.27 -14.88
CA PRO A 138 2.90 8.21 -13.83
C PRO A 138 4.19 8.88 -14.30
N LEU A 139 4.91 9.54 -13.38
CA LEU A 139 6.09 10.33 -13.72
C LEU A 139 7.37 9.89 -12.99
N THR A 140 7.25 9.07 -11.95
CA THR A 140 8.38 8.79 -11.04
C THR A 140 8.71 7.31 -10.90
N ASP A 141 8.29 6.45 -11.83
CA ASP A 141 8.42 4.98 -11.75
C ASP A 141 9.85 4.48 -11.53
N ALA A 142 10.82 5.20 -12.10
CA ALA A 142 12.26 4.89 -11.98
C ALA A 142 12.95 5.60 -10.80
N GLN A 143 12.21 6.39 -10.00
CA GLN A 143 12.83 7.09 -8.87
C GLN A 143 13.07 6.14 -7.69
N PRO A 144 14.04 6.43 -6.81
CA PRO A 144 14.41 5.54 -5.71
C PRO A 144 13.28 5.24 -4.72
N SER A 145 12.31 6.15 -4.59
CA SER A 145 11.12 5.97 -3.75
C SER A 145 9.88 6.43 -4.49
N LEU A 146 8.81 5.65 -4.42
CA LEU A 146 7.47 6.02 -4.86
C LEU A 146 6.57 6.48 -3.70
N ASN A 147 7.07 6.47 -2.46
CA ASN A 147 6.36 7.06 -1.32
C ASN A 147 6.50 8.57 -1.37
N HIS A 148 5.37 9.28 -1.40
CA HIS A 148 5.35 10.74 -1.44
C HIS A 148 4.37 11.29 -0.42
N GLY A 149 4.75 12.40 0.24
CA GLY A 149 3.88 13.11 1.18
C GLY A 149 3.45 14.49 0.67
N ALA A 150 4.17 15.05 -0.30
CA ALA A 150 3.83 16.36 -0.87
C ALA A 150 4.30 16.52 -2.32
N VAL A 151 3.52 17.28 -3.10
CA VAL A 151 3.90 17.77 -4.43
C VAL A 151 3.59 19.26 -4.50
N GLU A 152 4.48 20.07 -5.11
CA GLU A 152 4.31 21.52 -5.26
C GLU A 152 4.84 21.99 -6.62
N ILE A 153 4.20 23.02 -7.18
CA ILE A 153 4.57 23.67 -8.44
C ILE A 153 5.18 25.04 -8.15
N ASP A 154 6.31 25.37 -8.76
CA ASP A 154 6.78 26.75 -8.76
C ASP A 154 5.84 27.62 -9.60
N ARG A 155 5.14 28.54 -8.96
CA ARG A 155 4.06 29.31 -9.61
C ARG A 155 4.56 30.30 -10.67
N ALA A 156 5.80 30.79 -10.57
CA ALA A 156 6.40 31.64 -11.59
C ALA A 156 6.97 30.82 -12.76
N PHE A 157 7.35 29.58 -12.47
CA PHE A 157 7.92 28.63 -13.42
C PHE A 157 7.15 27.30 -13.39
N PRO A 158 5.92 27.24 -13.93
CA PRO A 158 5.01 26.09 -13.70
C PRO A 158 5.49 24.74 -14.23
N ARG A 159 6.57 24.72 -15.03
CA ARG A 159 7.24 23.48 -15.44
C ARG A 159 8.17 22.91 -14.38
N ALA A 160 8.48 23.70 -13.35
CA ALA A 160 9.29 23.26 -12.21
C ALA A 160 8.40 22.65 -11.14
N ILE A 161 8.51 21.33 -10.97
CA ILE A 161 7.75 20.51 -10.03
C ILE A 161 8.70 20.01 -8.94
N TYR A 162 8.24 20.04 -7.71
CA TYR A 162 8.95 19.55 -6.54
C TYR A 162 8.12 18.48 -5.85
N ALA A 163 8.75 17.38 -5.44
CA ALA A 163 8.08 16.28 -4.76
C ALA A 163 8.87 15.85 -3.53
N GLY A 164 8.25 15.97 -2.36
CA GLY A 164 8.77 15.45 -1.10
C GLY A 164 8.48 13.96 -0.99
N THR A 165 9.52 13.13 -0.93
CA THR A 165 9.37 11.70 -0.75
C THR A 165 9.16 11.35 0.71
N GLY A 166 8.56 10.17 0.96
CA GLY A 166 8.12 9.74 2.30
C GLY A 166 6.74 10.31 2.66
N GLU A 167 5.86 9.44 3.12
CA GLU A 167 4.49 9.80 3.49
C GLU A 167 4.42 9.99 5.01
N TYR A 168 3.88 11.13 5.44
CA TYR A 168 3.94 11.59 6.83
C TYR A 168 2.98 10.84 7.76
N THR A 169 1.75 10.56 7.31
CA THR A 169 0.68 10.11 8.22
C THR A 169 0.86 8.67 8.67
N THR A 170 1.39 7.80 7.81
CA THR A 170 1.74 6.41 8.14
C THR A 170 3.22 6.21 8.45
N GLY A 171 4.05 7.23 8.21
CA GLY A 171 5.49 7.21 8.50
C GLY A 171 6.31 6.42 7.49
N SER A 172 5.83 6.34 6.23
CA SER A 172 6.63 5.75 5.15
C SER A 172 7.83 6.61 4.84
N SER A 173 9.01 6.02 4.96
CA SER A 173 10.27 6.73 4.72
C SER A 173 10.45 7.10 3.25
N GLY A 174 11.12 8.22 3.02
CA GLY A 174 11.51 8.71 1.70
C GLY A 174 13.03 8.78 1.55
N THR A 175 13.46 9.25 0.38
CA THR A 175 14.86 9.43 0.00
C THR A 175 15.27 10.90 -0.05
N GLY A 176 14.36 11.84 0.15
CA GLY A 176 14.59 13.27 0.14
C GLY A 176 13.64 14.02 -0.79
N LEU A 177 14.11 15.11 -1.39
CA LEU A 177 13.32 15.97 -2.27
C LEU A 177 13.72 15.77 -3.73
N LEU A 178 12.74 15.48 -4.58
CA LEU A 178 12.88 15.42 -6.04
C LEU A 178 12.49 16.76 -6.68
N ARG A 179 13.14 17.10 -7.80
CA ARG A 179 12.78 18.22 -8.65
C ARG A 179 12.77 17.83 -10.13
N SER A 180 11.75 18.24 -10.85
CA SER A 180 11.69 18.27 -12.30
C SER A 180 11.71 19.74 -12.77
N LEU A 181 12.27 20.01 -13.94
CA LEU A 181 12.24 21.32 -14.60
C LEU A 181 11.54 21.28 -15.98
N ASP A 182 10.94 20.14 -16.30
CA ASP A 182 10.37 19.81 -17.62
C ASP A 182 9.02 19.11 -17.52
N ASP A 183 8.15 19.60 -16.62
CA ASP A 183 6.79 19.11 -16.38
C ASP A 183 6.73 17.66 -15.87
N GLY A 184 7.79 17.18 -15.20
CA GLY A 184 7.86 15.82 -14.66
C GLY A 184 8.44 14.80 -15.64
N SER A 185 8.96 15.21 -16.80
CA SER A 185 9.58 14.27 -17.76
C SER A 185 10.89 13.70 -17.25
N THR A 186 11.69 14.50 -16.57
CA THR A 186 12.91 14.06 -15.87
C THR A 186 12.96 14.58 -14.45
N TRP A 187 13.63 13.84 -13.57
CA TRP A 187 13.71 14.16 -12.16
C TRP A 187 15.16 14.12 -11.65
N SER A 188 15.48 15.02 -10.75
CA SER A 188 16.75 15.06 -10.02
C SER A 188 16.50 15.08 -8.51
N LEU A 189 17.28 14.28 -7.77
CA LEU A 189 17.28 14.29 -6.32
C LEU A 189 18.07 15.50 -5.82
N LEU A 190 17.43 16.44 -5.14
CA LEU A 190 18.05 17.66 -4.62
C LEU A 190 18.74 17.45 -3.27
N SER A 191 18.31 16.50 -2.49
CA SER A 191 18.95 16.16 -1.23
C SER A 191 18.78 14.67 -0.95
N THR A 192 19.87 14.03 -0.56
CA THR A 192 19.87 12.66 -0.05
C THR A 192 19.58 12.71 1.45
N GLN A 193 18.32 12.62 1.84
CA GLN A 193 17.91 12.48 3.23
C GLN A 193 17.04 11.22 3.34
N SER A 194 17.70 10.09 3.46
CA SER A 194 17.02 8.83 3.73
C SER A 194 16.31 8.86 5.09
N GLY A 195 15.22 8.15 5.20
CA GLY A 195 14.48 8.02 6.45
C GLY A 195 13.59 9.21 6.83
N VAL A 196 13.39 10.19 5.93
CA VAL A 196 12.50 11.33 6.18
C VAL A 196 11.17 11.17 5.47
N ASP A 197 10.12 11.70 6.07
CA ASP A 197 8.81 11.91 5.45
C ASP A 197 8.58 13.39 5.16
N CYS A 198 7.54 13.67 4.38
CA CYS A 198 7.15 15.03 4.02
C CYS A 198 5.66 15.27 4.34
N SER A 199 5.37 16.19 5.27
CA SER A 199 4.01 16.62 5.61
C SER A 199 3.57 17.89 4.91
N GLY A 200 4.52 18.62 4.31
CA GLY A 200 4.25 19.88 3.61
C GLY A 200 5.47 20.39 2.88
N LEU A 201 5.23 20.99 1.72
CA LEU A 201 6.25 21.56 0.83
C LEU A 201 5.77 22.91 0.33
N ALA A 202 6.66 23.89 0.29
CA ALA A 202 6.38 25.20 -0.31
C ALA A 202 7.63 25.73 -1.04
N VAL A 203 7.42 26.24 -2.24
CA VAL A 203 8.47 26.82 -3.09
C VAL A 203 8.21 28.31 -3.24
N VAL A 204 9.21 29.11 -2.87
CA VAL A 204 9.23 30.55 -3.12
C VAL A 204 9.98 30.76 -4.43
N SER A 205 9.29 31.24 -5.45
CA SER A 205 9.87 31.50 -6.76
C SER A 205 11.06 32.46 -6.69
N GLY A 206 12.10 32.17 -7.43
CA GLY A 206 13.30 33.00 -7.57
C GLY A 206 13.41 33.66 -8.94
N SER A 207 14.62 33.87 -9.40
CA SER A 207 14.89 34.47 -10.71
C SER A 207 14.86 33.49 -11.87
N ALA A 208 14.90 32.19 -11.59
CA ALA A 208 14.80 31.09 -12.58
C ALA A 208 14.25 29.83 -11.93
N ALA A 209 13.68 28.94 -12.77
CA ALA A 209 13.12 27.64 -12.34
C ALA A 209 14.10 26.77 -11.52
N ALA A 210 15.39 26.77 -11.90
CA ALA A 210 16.43 26.03 -11.20
C ALA A 210 16.94 26.71 -9.93
N SER A 211 16.54 27.96 -9.67
CA SER A 211 17.04 28.79 -8.58
C SER A 211 15.91 29.45 -7.79
N PRO A 212 15.04 28.68 -7.14
CA PRO A 212 14.02 29.23 -6.26
C PRO A 212 14.68 30.05 -5.13
N ALA A 213 14.00 31.11 -4.68
CA ALA A 213 14.49 31.95 -3.60
C ALA A 213 14.53 31.19 -2.26
N ALA A 214 13.59 30.31 -2.04
CA ALA A 214 13.60 29.37 -0.92
C ALA A 214 12.75 28.13 -1.22
N ILE A 215 13.12 27.01 -0.60
CA ILE A 215 12.32 25.80 -0.51
C ILE A 215 12.12 25.49 0.97
N HIS A 216 10.89 25.30 1.38
CA HIS A 216 10.50 24.96 2.74
C HIS A 216 9.88 23.56 2.75
N ALA A 217 10.29 22.71 3.68
CA ALA A 217 9.76 21.36 3.86
C ALA A 217 9.51 21.06 5.33
N THR A 218 8.43 20.36 5.63
CA THR A 218 8.06 19.86 6.96
C THR A 218 7.86 18.35 6.95
N GLY A 219 8.04 17.72 8.10
CA GLY A 219 7.85 16.28 8.30
C GLY A 219 8.07 15.86 9.76
N SER A 220 8.15 14.57 10.03
CA SER A 220 8.40 14.04 11.38
C SER A 220 9.75 14.49 11.96
N SER A 221 10.75 14.68 11.10
CA SER A 221 12.09 15.18 11.45
C SER A 221 12.20 16.70 11.56
N GLY A 222 11.08 17.44 11.37
CA GLY A 222 11.00 18.86 11.63
C GLY A 222 10.78 19.74 10.42
N TYR A 223 11.08 21.04 10.57
CA TYR A 223 11.06 22.02 9.50
C TYR A 223 12.46 22.29 8.98
N ARG A 224 12.59 22.24 7.67
CA ARG A 224 13.85 22.46 6.94
C ARG A 224 13.66 23.51 5.87
N ARG A 225 14.75 24.24 5.58
CA ARG A 225 14.78 25.27 4.57
C ARG A 225 16.06 25.21 3.75
N SER A 226 15.93 25.39 2.45
CA SER A 226 17.03 25.71 1.54
C SER A 226 16.82 27.11 0.96
N THR A 227 17.90 27.88 0.78
CA THR A 227 17.94 29.20 0.11
C THR A 227 18.86 29.22 -1.10
N ASN A 228 19.26 28.03 -1.57
CA ASN A 228 20.17 27.86 -2.72
C ASN A 228 19.70 26.75 -3.66
N GLY A 229 18.41 26.69 -3.92
CA GLY A 229 17.81 25.76 -4.87
C GLY A 229 17.85 24.29 -4.46
N GLY A 230 17.94 24.00 -3.16
CA GLY A 230 17.97 22.63 -2.63
C GLY A 230 19.38 22.06 -2.48
N THR A 231 20.46 22.83 -2.77
CA THR A 231 21.84 22.36 -2.67
C THR A 231 22.25 22.10 -1.23
N THR A 232 21.86 22.99 -0.30
CA THR A 232 22.07 22.79 1.13
C THR A 232 20.79 23.08 1.91
N TRP A 233 20.65 22.45 3.07
CA TRP A 233 19.47 22.52 3.92
C TRP A 233 19.85 22.84 5.36
N SER A 234 19.02 23.64 6.01
CA SER A 234 19.11 23.96 7.44
C SER A 234 17.87 23.43 8.15
N THR A 235 18.03 22.60 9.19
CA THR A 235 16.96 22.21 10.11
C THR A 235 16.81 23.30 11.16
N LEU A 236 15.69 24.00 11.16
CA LEU A 236 15.44 25.16 12.04
C LEU A 236 14.43 24.87 13.14
N ILE A 237 13.65 23.80 13.00
CA ILE A 237 12.83 23.17 14.04
C ILE A 237 13.07 21.66 13.92
N SER A 238 13.53 21.03 14.97
CA SER A 238 13.83 19.58 14.99
C SER A 238 12.69 18.72 15.53
N SER A 239 11.56 19.35 15.93
CA SER A 239 10.37 18.64 16.39
C SER A 239 9.45 18.33 15.22
N ASN A 240 8.65 17.25 15.34
CA ASN A 240 7.66 16.83 14.34
C ASN A 240 6.75 18.00 13.91
N CYS A 241 6.75 18.33 12.62
CA CYS A 241 5.98 19.40 12.00
C CYS A 241 4.93 18.81 11.06
N SER A 242 3.65 19.09 11.31
CA SER A 242 2.52 18.46 10.62
C SER A 242 1.89 19.32 9.52
N SER A 243 2.27 20.60 9.40
CA SER A 243 1.73 21.47 8.35
C SER A 243 2.60 22.72 8.18
N LEU A 244 2.53 23.30 6.98
CA LEU A 244 3.30 24.46 6.55
C LEU A 244 2.39 25.41 5.75
N ALA A 245 2.52 26.74 6.00
CA ALA A 245 1.94 27.76 5.15
C ALA A 245 2.94 28.91 4.95
N VAL A 246 3.16 29.30 3.69
CA VAL A 246 4.01 30.45 3.32
C VAL A 246 3.12 31.50 2.68
N ASP A 247 3.25 32.74 3.12
CA ASP A 247 2.51 33.85 2.56
C ASP A 247 2.90 34.12 1.10
N PRO A 248 1.96 33.97 0.14
CA PRO A 248 2.26 34.14 -1.28
C PRO A 248 2.60 35.58 -1.68
N THR A 249 2.24 36.57 -0.83
CA THR A 249 2.51 38.00 -1.07
C THR A 249 3.73 38.51 -0.30
N ASN A 250 4.15 37.78 0.74
CA ASN A 250 5.30 38.11 1.58
C ASN A 250 6.00 36.87 2.08
N SER A 251 6.93 36.34 1.30
CA SER A 251 7.67 35.11 1.60
C SER A 251 8.50 35.16 2.91
N GLN A 252 8.63 36.34 3.53
CA GLN A 252 9.22 36.45 4.88
C GLN A 252 8.31 35.89 5.97
N ARG A 253 6.99 35.78 5.70
CA ARG A 253 6.02 35.26 6.65
C ARG A 253 5.75 33.79 6.41
N VAL A 254 6.19 32.94 7.34
CA VAL A 254 6.07 31.49 7.31
C VAL A 254 5.40 31.00 8.59
N PHE A 255 4.44 30.09 8.46
CA PHE A 255 3.79 29.41 9.58
C PHE A 255 4.09 27.92 9.53
N VAL A 256 4.44 27.35 10.68
CA VAL A 256 4.72 25.93 10.86
C VAL A 256 3.90 25.40 12.04
N ALA A 257 3.14 24.35 11.80
CA ALA A 257 2.42 23.63 12.86
C ALA A 257 3.34 22.55 13.43
N VAL A 258 3.66 22.64 14.71
CA VAL A 258 4.51 21.69 15.43
C VAL A 258 3.61 20.80 16.29
N ARG A 259 3.62 19.50 15.99
CA ARG A 259 2.75 18.51 16.65
C ARG A 259 2.93 18.55 18.16
N GLY A 260 1.81 18.69 18.90
CA GLY A 260 1.81 18.76 20.36
C GLY A 260 2.46 20.03 20.96
N SER A 261 2.94 20.99 20.12
CA SER A 261 3.71 22.16 20.57
C SER A 261 3.16 23.51 20.06
N GLY A 262 2.16 23.49 19.17
CA GLY A 262 1.47 24.69 18.70
C GLY A 262 1.94 25.21 17.35
N ILE A 263 1.51 26.42 17.00
CA ILE A 263 1.83 27.07 15.73
C ILE A 263 2.98 28.05 15.96
N ARG A 264 3.96 28.04 15.08
CA ARG A 264 5.09 28.95 15.07
C ARG A 264 5.04 29.85 13.84
N ARG A 265 5.33 31.14 14.01
CA ARG A 265 5.42 32.14 12.93
C ARG A 265 6.83 32.69 12.80
N SER A 266 7.29 32.73 11.57
CA SER A 266 8.49 33.50 11.17
C SER A 266 8.08 34.77 10.42
N ILE A 267 8.88 35.81 10.54
CA ILE A 267 8.80 37.07 9.78
C ILE A 267 10.09 37.38 9.02
N ASN A 268 10.98 36.38 8.93
CA ASN A 268 12.28 36.48 8.25
C ASN A 268 12.54 35.25 7.35
N GLY A 269 11.51 34.83 6.64
CA GLY A 269 11.59 33.75 5.65
C GLY A 269 11.88 32.38 6.27
N GLY A 270 11.48 32.14 7.52
CA GLY A 270 11.67 30.87 8.20
C GLY A 270 13.05 30.72 8.85
N ALA A 271 13.84 31.81 9.01
CA ALA A 271 15.14 31.73 9.69
C ALA A 271 15.01 31.62 11.21
N THR A 272 14.05 32.34 11.80
CA THR A 272 13.70 32.21 13.22
C THR A 272 12.20 32.21 13.40
N PHE A 273 11.71 31.66 14.53
CA PHE A 273 10.30 31.46 14.80
C PHE A 273 9.90 31.93 16.19
N THR A 274 8.68 32.45 16.31
CA THR A 274 8.00 32.71 17.59
C THR A 274 6.76 31.83 17.68
N THR A 275 6.50 31.28 18.88
CA THR A 275 5.28 30.51 19.13
C THR A 275 4.08 31.45 19.28
N LEU A 276 2.97 31.13 18.62
CA LEU A 276 1.73 31.88 18.69
C LEU A 276 0.87 31.38 19.85
N THR A 277 0.29 32.32 20.64
CA THR A 277 -0.53 32.00 21.82
C THR A 277 -1.86 32.75 21.86
N GLY A 278 -2.05 33.77 21.05
CA GLY A 278 -3.19 34.68 21.09
C GLY A 278 -4.54 34.03 20.78
N GLY A 279 -5.18 33.37 21.77
CA GLY A 279 -6.43 32.68 21.59
C GLY A 279 -6.36 31.23 21.14
N LEU A 280 -5.16 30.68 20.95
CA LEU A 280 -4.93 29.28 20.61
C LEU A 280 -4.79 28.39 21.86
N PRO A 281 -5.12 27.10 21.78
CA PRO A 281 -4.84 26.15 22.86
C PRO A 281 -3.33 26.00 23.07
N THR A 282 -2.90 25.93 24.34
CA THR A 282 -1.49 25.80 24.72
C THR A 282 -1.08 24.37 25.03
N SER A 283 -2.03 23.46 25.15
CA SER A 283 -1.81 22.03 25.42
C SER A 283 -3.06 21.20 25.06
N GLY A 284 -2.99 19.86 25.19
CA GLY A 284 -4.12 18.97 24.98
C GLY A 284 -4.44 18.71 23.51
N PHE A 285 -3.49 18.89 22.61
CA PHE A 285 -3.62 18.62 21.18
C PHE A 285 -2.44 17.78 20.65
N SER A 286 -2.66 17.15 19.51
CA SER A 286 -1.64 16.38 18.80
C SER A 286 -1.31 17.03 17.45
N ARG A 287 -1.90 16.56 16.33
CA ARG A 287 -1.74 17.08 14.98
C ARG A 287 -2.42 18.44 14.82
N ILE A 288 -1.84 19.30 14.00
CA ILE A 288 -2.41 20.59 13.62
C ILE A 288 -2.29 20.72 12.10
N VAL A 289 -3.35 21.14 11.42
CA VAL A 289 -3.33 21.45 9.99
C VAL A 289 -3.67 22.91 9.78
N LEU A 290 -2.91 23.57 8.89
CA LEU A 290 -3.03 25.00 8.58
C LEU A 290 -3.51 25.20 7.14
N ALA A 291 -4.33 26.20 6.91
CA ALA A 291 -4.64 26.72 5.58
C ALA A 291 -4.65 28.25 5.57
N MET A 292 -3.99 28.83 4.57
CA MET A 292 -3.91 30.29 4.38
C MET A 292 -4.74 30.72 3.18
N ALA A 293 -5.55 31.76 3.35
CA ALA A 293 -6.30 32.34 2.25
C ALA A 293 -5.36 33.12 1.31
N ARG A 294 -5.29 32.71 0.04
CA ARG A 294 -4.40 33.34 -0.94
C ARG A 294 -4.79 34.74 -1.32
N SER A 295 -6.10 35.04 -1.38
CA SER A 295 -6.64 36.37 -1.64
C SER A 295 -6.40 37.36 -0.51
N ASN A 296 -6.26 36.86 0.73
CA ASN A 296 -5.95 37.64 1.91
C ASN A 296 -5.12 36.85 2.91
N PRO A 297 -3.76 36.86 2.80
CA PRO A 297 -2.89 36.09 3.66
C PRO A 297 -2.86 36.52 5.15
N GLN A 298 -3.65 37.53 5.54
CA GLN A 298 -3.92 37.82 6.95
C GLN A 298 -4.92 36.81 7.54
N VAL A 299 -5.69 36.13 6.68
CA VAL A 299 -6.66 35.11 7.08
C VAL A 299 -6.03 33.73 6.99
N LEU A 300 -5.98 33.04 8.14
CA LEU A 300 -5.57 31.64 8.24
C LEU A 300 -6.60 30.86 9.07
N TYR A 301 -6.65 29.57 8.78
CA TYR A 301 -7.42 28.58 9.52
C TYR A 301 -6.49 27.53 10.10
N ALA A 302 -6.82 27.00 11.28
CA ALA A 302 -6.07 25.95 11.96
C ALA A 302 -7.01 24.96 12.63
N ALA A 303 -6.88 23.68 12.30
CA ALA A 303 -7.58 22.58 12.99
C ALA A 303 -6.62 21.87 13.93
N PHE A 304 -7.03 21.69 15.17
CA PHE A 304 -6.29 21.00 16.23
C PHE A 304 -6.96 19.67 16.54
N VAL A 305 -6.20 18.60 16.63
CA VAL A 305 -6.65 17.25 16.91
C VAL A 305 -6.53 16.93 18.40
N ASN A 306 -7.59 16.39 18.99
CA ASN A 306 -7.58 15.86 20.34
C ASN A 306 -6.85 14.51 20.39
N PRO A 307 -5.76 14.34 21.18
CA PRO A 307 -4.98 13.11 21.21
C PRO A 307 -5.73 11.90 21.80
N SER A 308 -6.75 12.12 22.63
CA SER A 308 -7.47 11.04 23.29
C SER A 308 -8.62 10.49 22.47
N THR A 309 -9.28 11.33 21.66
CA THR A 309 -10.43 10.93 20.83
C THR A 309 -10.08 10.82 19.36
N SER A 310 -8.92 11.34 18.96
CA SER A 310 -8.50 11.55 17.57
C SER A 310 -9.51 12.36 16.74
N GLY A 311 -10.39 13.12 17.42
CA GLY A 311 -11.35 14.03 16.82
C GLY A 311 -10.86 15.48 16.83
N LEU A 312 -11.72 16.41 16.41
CA LEU A 312 -11.44 17.83 16.43
C LEU A 312 -11.44 18.36 17.87
N LEU A 313 -10.29 18.88 18.33
CA LEU A 313 -10.23 19.66 19.57
C LEU A 313 -10.83 21.06 19.36
N GLY A 314 -10.58 21.66 18.21
CA GLY A 314 -11.13 22.95 17.82
C GLY A 314 -10.58 23.41 16.47
N MET A 315 -11.42 24.17 15.78
CA MET A 315 -11.07 24.94 14.58
C MET A 315 -10.90 26.40 14.96
N TYR A 316 -9.85 27.05 14.47
CA TYR A 316 -9.49 28.44 14.79
C TYR A 316 -9.29 29.23 13.52
N ARG A 317 -9.62 30.55 13.60
CA ARG A 317 -9.42 31.52 12.52
C ARG A 317 -8.68 32.75 13.04
N THR A 318 -7.77 33.27 12.24
CA THR A 318 -7.16 34.60 12.40
C THR A 318 -7.49 35.48 11.19
N THR A 319 -7.53 36.81 11.40
CA THR A 319 -7.68 37.82 10.33
C THR A 319 -6.59 38.88 10.38
N ASP A 320 -5.59 38.70 11.24
CA ASP A 320 -4.50 39.67 11.51
C ASP A 320 -3.10 39.04 11.36
N GLY A 321 -2.99 38.00 10.51
CA GLY A 321 -1.73 37.32 10.24
C GLY A 321 -1.20 36.53 11.44
N GLY A 322 -2.11 35.99 12.25
CA GLY A 322 -1.80 35.09 13.34
C GLY A 322 -1.46 35.78 14.66
N SER A 323 -1.76 37.07 14.82
CA SER A 323 -1.56 37.76 16.10
C SER A 323 -2.63 37.41 17.11
N THR A 324 -3.90 37.33 16.65
CA THR A 324 -5.04 36.84 17.44
C THR A 324 -5.80 35.76 16.70
N TRP A 325 -6.38 34.80 17.44
CA TRP A 325 -7.15 33.68 16.91
C TRP A 325 -8.48 33.55 17.64
N THR A 326 -9.51 33.26 16.88
CA THR A 326 -10.88 33.03 17.40
C THR A 326 -11.27 31.59 17.10
N GLN A 327 -11.80 30.90 18.11
CA GLN A 327 -12.31 29.54 17.91
C GLN A 327 -13.66 29.60 17.17
N LEU A 328 -13.79 28.72 16.17
CA LEU A 328 -14.99 28.48 15.40
C LEU A 328 -15.82 27.39 16.10
N ALA A 329 -16.53 27.75 17.15
CA ALA A 329 -17.18 26.80 18.08
C ALA A 329 -18.27 25.91 17.45
N GLY A 330 -18.82 26.31 16.30
CA GLY A 330 -19.83 25.53 15.55
C GLY A 330 -19.28 24.52 14.56
N THR A 331 -17.96 24.30 14.52
CA THR A 331 -17.37 23.34 13.57
C THR A 331 -17.71 21.90 13.95
N PRO A 332 -18.29 21.09 13.04
CA PRO A 332 -18.52 19.66 13.27
C PRO A 332 -17.22 18.89 13.54
N ASP A 333 -17.31 17.79 14.31
CA ASP A 333 -16.15 16.89 14.52
C ASP A 333 -15.99 15.94 13.32
N PHE A 334 -15.47 16.48 12.20
CA PHE A 334 -15.32 15.79 10.92
C PHE A 334 -14.13 14.80 10.87
N PRO A 335 -13.01 14.99 11.62
CA PRO A 335 -11.86 14.08 11.53
C PRO A 335 -11.93 12.88 12.49
N ARG A 336 -12.93 12.81 13.40
CA ARG A 336 -13.03 11.72 14.39
C ARG A 336 -13.42 10.38 13.73
N PRO A 337 -12.77 9.24 14.08
CA PRO A 337 -11.73 9.06 15.11
C PRO A 337 -10.31 9.03 14.54
N GLN A 338 -10.05 9.64 13.38
CA GLN A 338 -8.82 9.46 12.60
C GLN A 338 -8.08 10.78 12.30
N GLY A 339 -8.32 11.87 13.04
CA GLY A 339 -7.66 13.16 12.80
C GLY A 339 -6.13 13.14 12.88
N TRP A 340 -5.55 12.08 13.41
CA TRP A 340 -4.11 11.82 13.34
C TRP A 340 -3.67 11.44 11.92
N TYR A 341 -4.58 10.92 11.09
CA TYR A 341 -4.38 10.35 9.76
C TYR A 341 -5.01 11.22 8.67
N ASP A 342 -6.32 11.39 8.66
CA ASP A 342 -7.09 12.13 7.67
C ASP A 342 -7.58 13.47 8.24
N LEU A 343 -7.04 14.54 7.77
CA LEU A 343 -7.42 15.90 8.12
C LEU A 343 -6.89 16.88 7.08
N SER A 344 -7.76 17.56 6.38
CA SER A 344 -7.42 18.55 5.37
C SER A 344 -8.27 19.81 5.46
N ILE A 345 -7.70 20.96 5.08
CA ILE A 345 -8.37 22.24 4.97
C ILE A 345 -7.96 22.88 3.65
N GLY A 346 -8.92 23.35 2.85
CA GLY A 346 -8.70 24.14 1.66
C GLY A 346 -9.49 25.45 1.70
N VAL A 347 -8.82 26.58 1.45
CA VAL A 347 -9.48 27.90 1.38
C VAL A 347 -9.52 28.33 -0.08
N ASP A 348 -10.68 28.78 -0.54
CA ASP A 348 -10.89 29.30 -1.88
C ASP A 348 -9.88 30.42 -2.20
N PRO A 349 -9.08 30.32 -3.27
CA PRO A 349 -8.07 31.31 -3.60
C PRO A 349 -8.64 32.71 -3.90
N ALA A 350 -9.93 32.84 -4.21
CA ALA A 350 -10.59 34.10 -4.50
C ALA A 350 -11.38 34.67 -3.29
N ASN A 351 -11.82 33.79 -2.35
CA ASN A 351 -12.66 34.20 -1.22
C ASN A 351 -12.11 33.62 0.10
N PRO A 352 -11.57 34.46 1.01
CA PRO A 352 -11.01 34.01 2.27
C PRO A 352 -12.04 33.42 3.24
N ASP A 353 -13.34 33.64 3.01
CA ASP A 353 -14.44 33.15 3.83
C ASP A 353 -15.12 31.89 3.28
N HIS A 354 -14.71 31.42 2.09
CA HIS A 354 -15.14 30.17 1.50
C HIS A 354 -14.07 29.11 1.69
N LEU A 355 -14.41 28.01 2.37
CA LEU A 355 -13.46 26.96 2.70
C LEU A 355 -14.13 25.59 2.81
N TYR A 356 -13.30 24.58 2.59
CA TYR A 356 -13.63 23.17 2.77
C TYR A 356 -12.75 22.53 3.84
N CYS A 357 -13.32 21.63 4.62
CA CYS A 357 -12.55 20.73 5.48
C CYS A 357 -12.93 19.29 5.17
N GLY A 358 -11.96 18.41 5.17
CA GLY A 358 -12.13 16.99 4.90
C GLY A 358 -11.51 16.15 6.00
N GLY A 359 -12.20 15.10 6.38
CA GLY A 359 -11.81 14.09 7.35
C GLY A 359 -12.32 12.72 6.93
N VAL A 360 -12.81 11.92 7.88
CA VAL A 360 -13.21 10.54 7.66
C VAL A 360 -14.52 10.42 6.86
N SER A 361 -15.55 9.93 7.45
CA SER A 361 -16.87 9.71 6.87
C SER A 361 -17.95 10.07 7.87
N PRO A 362 -19.10 10.59 7.43
CA PRO A 362 -20.23 10.85 8.33
C PRO A 362 -20.78 9.59 9.02
N ILE A 363 -20.40 8.39 8.58
CA ILE A 363 -20.71 7.13 9.25
C ILE A 363 -19.93 6.99 10.57
N TYR A 364 -18.70 7.50 10.62
CA TYR A 364 -17.81 7.42 11.78
C TYR A 364 -17.76 8.68 12.59
N ALA A 365 -17.91 9.85 11.94
CA ALA A 365 -17.89 11.18 12.54
C ALA A 365 -19.26 11.85 12.43
N THR A 366 -19.35 13.11 12.87
CA THR A 366 -20.54 13.93 12.69
C THR A 366 -20.68 14.48 11.26
N ALA A 367 -19.58 14.51 10.51
CA ALA A 367 -19.50 14.92 9.11
C ALA A 367 -18.22 14.35 8.49
N GLY A 368 -18.18 14.24 7.14
CA GLY A 368 -16.99 13.84 6.39
C GLY A 368 -16.30 15.03 5.72
N VAL A 369 -16.86 15.54 4.62
CA VAL A 369 -16.43 16.80 4.00
C VAL A 369 -17.44 17.89 4.31
N ILE A 370 -16.97 19.00 4.86
CA ILE A 370 -17.79 20.16 5.22
C ILE A 370 -17.35 21.41 4.47
N GLU A 371 -18.32 22.26 4.13
CA GLU A 371 -18.15 23.50 3.38
C GLU A 371 -18.71 24.68 4.17
N SER A 372 -18.02 25.82 4.16
CA SER A 372 -18.48 27.08 4.75
C SER A 372 -18.27 28.23 3.77
N PHE A 373 -19.26 29.10 3.65
CA PHE A 373 -19.23 30.34 2.85
C PHE A 373 -19.05 31.61 3.68
N ASN A 374 -18.91 31.49 4.98
CA ASN A 374 -18.90 32.61 5.94
C ASN A 374 -17.77 32.51 6.98
N GLY A 375 -16.62 32.01 6.55
CA GLY A 375 -15.42 31.96 7.38
C GLY A 375 -15.50 30.98 8.55
N GLY A 376 -16.33 29.92 8.41
CA GLY A 376 -16.50 28.89 9.43
C GLY A 376 -17.55 29.22 10.47
N ALA A 377 -18.37 30.26 10.29
CA ALA A 377 -19.47 30.58 11.21
C ALA A 377 -20.61 29.53 11.10
N THR A 378 -20.85 29.00 9.90
CA THR A 378 -21.76 27.88 9.67
C THR A 378 -21.16 26.90 8.67
N TRP A 379 -21.58 25.64 8.76
CA TRP A 379 -21.05 24.55 7.96
C TRP A 379 -22.16 23.71 7.34
N THR A 380 -21.93 23.23 6.15
CA THR A 380 -22.77 22.26 5.44
C THR A 380 -21.98 20.98 5.19
N GLU A 381 -22.53 19.83 5.56
CA GLU A 381 -21.96 18.52 5.21
C GLU A 381 -22.26 18.20 3.73
N ILE A 382 -21.24 17.83 2.96
CA ILE A 382 -21.35 17.67 1.51
C ILE A 382 -20.80 16.34 0.98
N SER A 383 -20.32 15.42 1.81
CA SER A 383 -19.68 14.16 1.37
C SER A 383 -20.54 13.34 0.42
N SER A 384 -21.87 13.34 0.62
CA SER A 384 -22.83 12.60 -0.20
C SER A 384 -23.81 13.49 -0.98
N SER A 385 -23.56 14.79 -1.03
CA SER A 385 -24.39 15.75 -1.76
C SER A 385 -23.89 15.88 -3.21
N GLY A 386 -24.72 15.48 -4.18
CA GLY A 386 -24.37 15.51 -5.60
C GLY A 386 -23.39 14.39 -6.02
N GLY A 387 -23.59 13.19 -5.51
CA GLY A 387 -22.71 12.03 -5.58
C GLY A 387 -22.10 11.71 -4.23
N GLN A 388 -21.18 10.78 -4.20
CA GLN A 388 -20.45 10.40 -2.97
C GLN A 388 -18.95 10.41 -3.25
N ILE A 389 -18.19 11.09 -2.39
CA ILE A 389 -16.73 11.03 -2.37
C ILE A 389 -16.29 9.90 -1.44
N HIS A 390 -15.16 9.26 -1.75
CA HIS A 390 -14.51 8.31 -0.84
C HIS A 390 -14.14 9.00 0.48
N PRO A 391 -14.24 8.35 1.63
CA PRO A 391 -13.78 8.91 2.93
C PRO A 391 -12.28 9.14 2.98
N ASP A 392 -11.81 9.58 4.17
CA ASP A 392 -10.39 9.70 4.55
C ASP A 392 -9.64 10.73 3.68
N GLN A 393 -9.99 12.02 3.91
CA GLN A 393 -9.49 13.13 3.11
C GLN A 393 -8.11 13.61 3.56
N HIS A 394 -7.13 13.61 2.66
CA HIS A 394 -5.75 14.04 2.94
C HIS A 394 -5.43 15.43 2.44
N TRP A 395 -6.02 15.85 1.31
CA TRP A 395 -5.64 17.10 0.65
C TRP A 395 -6.81 17.79 -0.05
N ILE A 396 -6.79 19.13 -0.02
CA ILE A 396 -7.69 19.97 -0.79
C ILE A 396 -6.85 21.03 -1.51
N ALA A 397 -6.95 21.08 -2.84
CA ALA A 397 -6.29 22.05 -3.70
C ALA A 397 -7.32 22.74 -4.60
N PHE A 398 -6.91 23.81 -5.30
CA PHE A 398 -7.78 24.53 -6.20
C PHE A 398 -7.14 24.71 -7.58
N GLY A 399 -7.90 24.39 -8.62
CA GLY A 399 -7.53 24.65 -10.01
C GLY A 399 -7.43 26.14 -10.34
N ALA A 400 -6.87 26.47 -11.50
CA ALA A 400 -6.76 27.85 -11.96
C ALA A 400 -8.14 28.50 -12.18
N ASP A 401 -9.18 27.72 -12.35
CA ASP A 401 -10.58 28.13 -12.48
C ASP A 401 -11.33 28.21 -11.14
N GLY A 402 -10.64 27.98 -10.02
CA GLY A 402 -11.24 27.94 -8.69
C GLY A 402 -11.92 26.60 -8.33
N THR A 403 -11.94 25.60 -9.23
CA THR A 403 -12.49 24.27 -8.94
C THR A 403 -11.71 23.58 -7.83
N PRO A 404 -12.34 23.13 -6.73
CA PRO A 404 -11.65 22.38 -5.69
C PRO A 404 -11.41 20.92 -6.10
N TRP A 405 -10.20 20.44 -5.78
CA TRP A 405 -9.70 19.08 -5.97
C TRP A 405 -9.45 18.44 -4.63
N PHE A 406 -9.82 17.19 -4.47
CA PHE A 406 -9.71 16.44 -3.22
C PHE A 406 -8.89 15.17 -3.46
N GLY A 407 -7.93 14.93 -2.57
CA GLY A 407 -7.16 13.68 -2.49
C GLY A 407 -7.56 12.89 -1.25
N CYS A 408 -7.86 11.60 -1.42
CA CYS A 408 -8.31 10.70 -0.36
C CYS A 408 -7.80 9.27 -0.59
N ASP A 409 -8.20 8.31 0.25
CA ASP A 409 -7.79 6.91 0.14
C ASP A 409 -8.34 6.17 -1.10
N GLY A 410 -9.39 6.70 -1.70
CA GLY A 410 -9.91 6.21 -2.98
C GLY A 410 -9.35 6.92 -4.21
N GLY A 411 -8.51 7.97 -4.06
CA GLY A 411 -7.88 8.67 -5.17
C GLY A 411 -8.22 10.16 -5.27
N VAL A 412 -8.64 10.63 -6.44
CA VAL A 412 -8.86 12.05 -6.74
C VAL A 412 -10.31 12.32 -7.12
N TRP A 413 -10.87 13.37 -6.55
CA TRP A 413 -12.18 13.92 -6.92
C TRP A 413 -12.08 15.42 -7.17
N ARG A 414 -13.04 15.94 -7.94
CA ARG A 414 -13.28 17.37 -8.11
C ARG A 414 -14.72 17.69 -7.75
N ARG A 415 -14.97 18.92 -7.31
CA ARG A 415 -16.32 19.38 -7.07
C ARG A 415 -16.67 20.51 -8.03
N THR A 416 -17.68 20.30 -8.87
CA THR A 416 -18.16 21.29 -9.85
C THR A 416 -19.61 21.66 -9.49
N GLY A 417 -19.82 22.86 -9.00
CA GLY A 417 -21.09 23.23 -8.36
C GLY A 417 -21.39 22.29 -7.18
N ALA A 418 -22.55 21.62 -7.23
CA ALA A 418 -22.95 20.65 -6.19
C ALA A 418 -22.57 19.20 -6.53
N GLN A 419 -21.84 18.92 -7.63
CA GLN A 419 -21.56 17.57 -8.09
C GLN A 419 -20.14 17.14 -7.77
N TRP A 420 -19.97 15.91 -7.28
CA TRP A 420 -18.69 15.23 -7.19
C TRP A 420 -18.34 14.59 -8.53
N ILE A 421 -17.18 14.88 -9.06
CA ILE A 421 -16.62 14.31 -10.29
C ILE A 421 -15.50 13.36 -9.91
N ASN A 422 -15.69 12.09 -10.21
CA ASN A 422 -14.66 11.06 -10.00
C ASN A 422 -13.56 11.19 -11.07
N CYS A 423 -12.30 11.21 -10.65
CA CYS A 423 -11.12 11.37 -11.52
C CYS A 423 -10.21 10.12 -11.50
N ASN A 424 -10.74 8.93 -11.23
CA ASN A 424 -9.92 7.74 -10.94
C ASN A 424 -9.83 6.73 -12.08
N ALA A 425 -10.50 6.95 -13.22
CA ALA A 425 -10.64 5.97 -14.30
C ALA A 425 -9.31 5.37 -14.81
N THR A 426 -8.23 6.12 -14.73
CA THR A 426 -6.89 5.69 -15.19
C THR A 426 -5.79 5.82 -14.12
N LEU A 427 -6.13 6.27 -12.93
CA LEU A 427 -5.20 6.30 -11.79
C LEU A 427 -4.97 4.87 -11.28
N ALA A 428 -3.72 4.43 -11.27
CA ALA A 428 -3.34 3.07 -10.87
C ALA A 428 -2.38 3.11 -9.67
N ALA A 429 -2.86 3.71 -8.57
CA ALA A 429 -2.11 3.85 -7.32
C ALA A 429 -2.63 2.92 -6.20
N ILE A 430 -3.32 1.85 -6.58
CA ILE A 430 -3.89 0.86 -5.66
C ILE A 430 -2.79 0.15 -4.86
N GLN A 431 -3.01 0.05 -3.56
CA GLN A 431 -2.10 -0.53 -2.57
C GLN A 431 -2.50 -1.97 -2.25
N ASN A 432 -1.95 -2.96 -2.99
CA ASN A 432 -2.22 -4.37 -2.72
C ASN A 432 -1.36 -4.87 -1.56
N TYR A 433 -1.98 -5.39 -0.51
CA TYR A 433 -1.34 -6.22 0.50
C TYR A 433 -1.02 -7.61 -0.04
N THR A 434 -1.96 -8.18 -0.80
CA THR A 434 -1.89 -9.55 -1.30
C THR A 434 -2.32 -9.67 -2.75
N ILE A 435 -2.00 -10.80 -3.36
CA ILE A 435 -2.40 -11.15 -4.73
C ILE A 435 -2.73 -12.65 -4.81
N ALA A 436 -3.76 -13.00 -5.56
CA ALA A 436 -4.10 -14.37 -5.86
C ALA A 436 -4.52 -14.53 -7.32
N GLN A 437 -4.15 -15.66 -7.92
CA GLN A 437 -4.56 -16.07 -9.26
C GLN A 437 -5.27 -17.42 -9.18
N HIS A 438 -6.30 -17.59 -10.01
CA HIS A 438 -7.05 -18.85 -10.04
C HIS A 438 -6.19 -19.94 -10.71
N PRO A 439 -6.01 -21.12 -10.08
CA PRO A 439 -5.15 -22.16 -10.63
C PRO A 439 -5.64 -22.72 -11.98
N LEU A 440 -6.95 -22.68 -12.25
CA LEU A 440 -7.52 -23.18 -13.51
C LEU A 440 -7.64 -22.08 -14.61
N ASP A 441 -7.65 -20.80 -14.24
CA ASP A 441 -7.86 -19.68 -15.19
C ASP A 441 -6.96 -18.49 -14.85
N PRO A 442 -5.91 -18.22 -15.63
CA PRO A 442 -4.96 -17.13 -15.35
C PRO A 442 -5.55 -15.73 -15.52
N ASN A 443 -6.73 -15.60 -16.14
CA ASN A 443 -7.43 -14.34 -16.28
C ASN A 443 -8.27 -13.99 -15.04
N ARG A 444 -8.39 -14.93 -14.09
CA ARG A 444 -9.04 -14.70 -12.79
C ARG A 444 -7.99 -14.37 -11.75
N MET A 445 -7.95 -13.12 -11.36
CA MET A 445 -7.02 -12.60 -10.34
C MET A 445 -7.78 -11.76 -9.34
N MET A 446 -7.28 -11.68 -8.12
CA MET A 446 -7.77 -10.75 -7.10
C MET A 446 -6.63 -10.27 -6.21
N GLY A 447 -6.74 -9.04 -5.73
CA GLY A 447 -5.84 -8.43 -4.76
C GLY A 447 -6.59 -7.88 -3.57
N GLY A 448 -6.08 -8.14 -2.39
CA GLY A 448 -6.53 -7.49 -1.16
C GLY A 448 -5.86 -6.14 -1.04
N THR A 449 -6.65 -5.06 -0.96
CA THR A 449 -6.14 -3.70 -1.04
C THR A 449 -6.42 -2.91 0.22
N GLN A 450 -5.57 -1.96 0.54
CA GLN A 450 -5.86 -0.99 1.59
C GLN A 450 -7.04 -0.11 1.19
N ASP A 451 -8.02 0.01 2.04
CA ASP A 451 -9.22 0.87 2.00
C ASP A 451 -10.15 0.69 0.77
N ASN A 452 -9.71 -0.05 -0.26
CA ASN A 452 -10.47 -0.23 -1.51
C ASN A 452 -10.98 -1.67 -1.70
N GLY A 453 -10.92 -2.49 -0.67
CA GLY A 453 -11.51 -3.82 -0.58
C GLY A 453 -10.67 -4.93 -1.19
N MET A 454 -11.29 -6.12 -1.27
CA MET A 454 -10.83 -7.17 -2.17
C MET A 454 -11.37 -6.84 -3.56
N ALA A 455 -10.49 -6.65 -4.52
CA ALA A 455 -10.85 -6.38 -5.91
C ALA A 455 -10.27 -7.44 -6.84
N GLY A 456 -10.93 -7.73 -7.95
CA GLY A 456 -10.44 -8.78 -8.84
C GLY A 456 -11.09 -8.76 -10.22
N THR A 457 -10.51 -9.53 -11.14
CA THR A 457 -11.00 -9.74 -12.50
C THR A 457 -11.34 -11.20 -12.75
N SER A 458 -12.31 -11.45 -13.60
CA SER A 458 -12.68 -12.80 -14.06
C SER A 458 -12.37 -13.05 -15.54
N ASN A 459 -11.86 -12.04 -16.24
CA ASN A 459 -11.66 -12.08 -17.69
C ASN A 459 -10.36 -11.37 -18.16
N GLY A 460 -9.44 -11.09 -17.24
CA GLY A 460 -8.19 -10.38 -17.53
C GLY A 460 -8.33 -8.87 -17.77
N SER A 461 -9.49 -8.28 -17.46
CA SER A 461 -9.64 -6.82 -17.52
C SER A 461 -8.71 -6.12 -16.55
N LEU A 462 -8.15 -4.97 -16.96
CA LEU A 462 -7.33 -4.13 -16.09
C LEU A 462 -8.16 -3.43 -15.00
N ALA A 463 -9.44 -3.19 -15.25
CA ALA A 463 -10.37 -2.65 -14.28
C ALA A 463 -10.95 -3.80 -13.44
N TRP A 464 -10.73 -3.73 -12.13
CA TRP A 464 -11.09 -4.79 -11.19
C TRP A 464 -12.31 -4.41 -10.36
N PRO A 465 -13.49 -5.04 -10.58
CA PRO A 465 -14.62 -4.88 -9.67
C PRO A 465 -14.27 -5.22 -8.23
N GLN A 466 -14.79 -4.43 -7.29
CA GLN A 466 -14.70 -4.74 -5.87
C GLN A 466 -15.54 -5.99 -5.55
N ILE A 467 -14.95 -6.94 -4.83
CA ILE A 467 -15.58 -8.21 -4.41
C ILE A 467 -16.13 -8.07 -2.99
N THR A 468 -15.32 -7.52 -2.06
CA THR A 468 -15.72 -7.17 -0.69
C THR A 468 -15.16 -5.82 -0.31
N ALA A 469 -15.88 -5.07 0.52
CA ALA A 469 -15.51 -3.71 0.92
C ALA A 469 -14.52 -3.68 2.11
N GLY A 470 -13.98 -2.50 2.41
CA GLY A 470 -13.04 -2.22 3.50
C GLY A 470 -11.60 -2.53 3.12
N ASP A 471 -10.77 -2.94 4.08
CA ASP A 471 -9.44 -3.44 3.79
C ASP A 471 -9.49 -4.90 3.32
N GLY A 472 -9.04 -5.17 2.10
CA GLY A 472 -8.91 -6.53 1.61
C GLY A 472 -7.63 -7.17 2.15
N GLY A 473 -7.75 -8.37 2.73
CA GLY A 473 -6.61 -9.13 3.20
C GLY A 473 -6.22 -10.25 2.23
N PHE A 474 -6.03 -11.47 2.74
CA PHE A 474 -5.71 -12.63 1.90
C PHE A 474 -6.87 -13.06 1.03
N GLY A 475 -6.57 -13.39 -0.21
CA GLY A 475 -7.50 -14.01 -1.14
C GLY A 475 -7.06 -15.43 -1.51
N ALA A 476 -8.02 -16.35 -1.67
CA ALA A 476 -7.79 -17.70 -2.14
C ALA A 476 -8.90 -18.15 -3.09
N TYR A 477 -8.54 -18.70 -4.23
CA TYR A 477 -9.50 -19.33 -5.14
C TYR A 477 -9.67 -20.82 -4.81
N ASP A 478 -10.90 -21.30 -4.93
CA ASP A 478 -11.18 -22.73 -4.87
C ASP A 478 -10.45 -23.44 -6.03
N PRO A 479 -9.60 -24.45 -5.77
CA PRO A 479 -8.81 -25.08 -6.81
C PRO A 479 -9.61 -25.92 -7.81
N VAL A 480 -10.90 -26.18 -7.52
CA VAL A 480 -11.77 -27.07 -8.32
C VAL A 480 -12.94 -26.32 -8.95
N THR A 481 -13.41 -25.24 -8.30
CA THR A 481 -14.64 -24.53 -8.69
C THR A 481 -14.35 -23.08 -9.07
N LEU A 482 -14.56 -22.73 -10.35
CA LEU A 482 -14.27 -21.40 -10.89
C LEU A 482 -14.98 -20.23 -10.17
N ASN A 483 -16.18 -20.46 -9.65
CA ASN A 483 -17.03 -19.40 -9.09
C ASN A 483 -17.03 -19.35 -7.56
N ARG A 484 -16.07 -20.01 -6.92
CA ARG A 484 -15.90 -19.95 -5.47
C ARG A 484 -14.52 -19.38 -5.14
N LEU A 485 -14.49 -18.44 -4.22
CA LEU A 485 -13.29 -17.85 -3.69
C LEU A 485 -13.48 -17.50 -2.20
N TYR A 486 -12.39 -17.26 -1.53
CA TYR A 486 -12.36 -16.86 -0.12
C TYR A 486 -11.60 -15.54 -0.01
N THR A 487 -12.10 -14.63 0.81
CA THR A 487 -11.47 -13.34 1.07
C THR A 487 -11.37 -13.11 2.56
N THR A 488 -10.32 -12.42 3.00
CA THR A 488 -10.26 -11.94 4.38
C THR A 488 -10.41 -10.42 4.43
N TYR A 489 -10.96 -9.95 5.54
CA TYR A 489 -10.91 -8.57 6.00
C TYR A 489 -10.00 -8.53 7.23
N VAL A 490 -9.66 -7.34 7.71
CA VAL A 490 -8.76 -7.16 8.86
C VAL A 490 -9.12 -8.05 10.06
N TYR A 491 -8.09 -8.42 10.82
CA TYR A 491 -8.21 -9.29 12.00
C TYR A 491 -8.90 -10.63 11.72
N LEU A 492 -8.68 -11.18 10.51
CA LEU A 492 -9.12 -12.52 10.10
C LEU A 492 -10.64 -12.70 10.06
N VAL A 493 -11.40 -11.68 9.63
CA VAL A 493 -12.78 -11.91 9.22
C VAL A 493 -12.76 -12.57 7.84
N ILE A 494 -13.35 -13.77 7.71
CA ILE A 494 -13.27 -14.58 6.49
C ILE A 494 -14.64 -14.66 5.83
N TYR A 495 -14.65 -14.41 4.51
CA TYR A 495 -15.83 -14.61 3.68
C TYR A 495 -15.57 -15.68 2.62
N ARG A 496 -16.54 -16.57 2.44
CA ARG A 496 -16.68 -17.41 1.25
C ARG A 496 -17.59 -16.68 0.26
N VAL A 497 -17.09 -16.44 -0.94
CA VAL A 497 -17.86 -15.87 -2.04
C VAL A 497 -18.15 -16.97 -3.05
N THR A 498 -19.44 -17.22 -3.33
CA THR A 498 -19.87 -18.22 -4.30
C THR A 498 -20.89 -17.58 -5.24
N ASN A 499 -20.61 -17.58 -6.53
CA ASN A 499 -21.43 -16.91 -7.55
C ASN A 499 -21.75 -15.45 -7.18
N GLY A 500 -20.75 -14.70 -6.69
CA GLY A 500 -20.90 -13.30 -6.27
C GLY A 500 -21.56 -13.08 -4.91
N SER A 501 -22.07 -14.13 -4.25
CA SER A 501 -22.69 -14.01 -2.92
C SER A 501 -21.69 -14.36 -1.82
N ALA A 502 -21.45 -13.42 -0.90
CA ALA A 502 -20.55 -13.60 0.22
C ALA A 502 -21.28 -14.13 1.46
N THR A 503 -20.65 -15.06 2.15
CA THR A 503 -21.09 -15.62 3.43
C THR A 503 -19.94 -15.51 4.42
N ASN A 504 -20.18 -14.93 5.60
CA ASN A 504 -19.19 -14.92 6.67
C ASN A 504 -19.00 -16.36 7.19
N ILE A 505 -17.75 -16.81 7.16
CA ILE A 505 -17.33 -18.14 7.64
C ILE A 505 -16.21 -18.05 8.67
N SER A 506 -16.07 -16.91 9.34
CA SER A 506 -15.07 -16.70 10.38
C SER A 506 -15.20 -17.70 11.52
N GLY A 507 -14.07 -18.05 12.13
CA GLY A 507 -14.04 -18.98 13.27
C GLY A 507 -14.13 -18.27 14.64
N PRO A 508 -14.08 -19.05 15.73
CA PRO A 508 -14.29 -18.57 17.10
C PRO A 508 -13.01 -18.04 17.76
N TRP A 509 -12.23 -17.25 17.07
CA TRP A 509 -10.94 -16.71 17.53
C TRP A 509 -11.00 -15.34 18.16
N SER A 510 -12.15 -14.93 18.71
CA SER A 510 -12.33 -13.59 19.31
C SER A 510 -11.35 -13.27 20.47
N GLY A 511 -10.88 -14.30 21.17
CA GLY A 511 -9.89 -14.18 22.25
C GLY A 511 -8.43 -14.25 21.81
N ASP A 512 -8.15 -14.52 20.53
CA ASP A 512 -6.79 -14.67 20.02
C ASP A 512 -6.21 -13.33 19.56
N THR A 513 -4.90 -13.15 19.73
CA THR A 513 -4.15 -12.07 19.10
C THR A 513 -3.98 -12.38 17.62
N ARG A 514 -4.15 -11.38 16.75
CA ARG A 514 -4.15 -11.53 15.30
C ARG A 514 -3.43 -10.38 14.62
N GLU A 515 -2.80 -10.66 13.49
CA GLU A 515 -2.30 -9.62 12.59
C GLU A 515 -3.44 -8.76 12.04
N TRP A 516 -3.11 -7.53 11.63
CA TRP A 516 -4.04 -6.69 10.87
C TRP A 516 -4.50 -7.41 9.61
N ILE A 517 -3.56 -7.86 8.78
CA ILE A 517 -3.79 -8.74 7.64
C ILE A 517 -3.30 -10.14 8.01
N ALA A 518 -4.15 -10.89 8.71
CA ALA A 518 -3.81 -12.22 9.21
C ALA A 518 -3.81 -13.28 8.08
N PRO A 519 -2.86 -14.24 8.07
CA PRO A 519 -2.69 -15.18 6.98
C PRO A 519 -3.83 -16.19 6.91
N MET A 520 -4.28 -16.46 5.67
CA MET A 520 -5.20 -17.54 5.32
C MET A 520 -4.75 -18.19 4.02
N VAL A 521 -4.70 -19.51 3.99
CA VAL A 521 -4.37 -20.28 2.81
C VAL A 521 -5.40 -21.38 2.57
N ILE A 522 -5.61 -21.73 1.29
CA ILE A 522 -6.39 -22.92 0.89
C ILE A 522 -5.44 -24.07 0.56
N ASP A 523 -5.83 -25.29 0.88
CA ASP A 523 -5.09 -26.47 0.45
C ASP A 523 -5.26 -26.68 -1.06
N PRO A 524 -4.16 -26.64 -1.84
CA PRO A 524 -4.25 -26.79 -3.29
C PRO A 524 -4.78 -28.17 -3.73
N GLY A 525 -4.68 -29.19 -2.87
CA GLY A 525 -5.19 -30.53 -3.10
C GLY A 525 -6.58 -30.81 -2.50
N ASN A 526 -7.13 -29.89 -1.69
CA ASN A 526 -8.39 -30.10 -0.99
C ASN A 526 -9.20 -28.80 -0.85
N ALA A 527 -10.15 -28.57 -1.75
CA ALA A 527 -11.01 -27.39 -1.77
C ALA A 527 -11.84 -27.16 -0.48
N ASN A 528 -11.96 -28.17 0.39
CA ASN A 528 -12.66 -28.07 1.66
C ASN A 528 -11.77 -27.53 2.80
N ARG A 529 -10.44 -27.53 2.62
CA ARG A 529 -9.49 -27.17 3.69
C ARG A 529 -9.01 -25.75 3.54
N LEU A 530 -9.27 -24.95 4.58
CA LEU A 530 -8.61 -23.67 4.82
C LEU A 530 -7.79 -23.76 6.09
N VAL A 531 -6.63 -23.10 6.08
CA VAL A 531 -5.77 -22.93 7.26
C VAL A 531 -5.60 -21.44 7.50
N ALA A 532 -5.75 -21.00 8.75
CA ALA A 532 -5.67 -19.60 9.14
C ALA A 532 -4.82 -19.41 10.40
N GLY A 533 -4.15 -18.24 10.51
CA GLY A 533 -3.24 -17.90 11.58
C GLY A 533 -3.75 -16.78 12.48
N THR A 534 -3.72 -17.04 13.78
CA THR A 534 -3.84 -16.05 14.86
C THR A 534 -2.55 -16.12 15.68
N ASN A 535 -2.57 -16.10 17.02
CA ASN A 535 -1.51 -16.65 17.85
C ASN A 535 -1.59 -18.20 17.94
N ARG A 536 -2.48 -18.82 17.16
CA ARG A 536 -2.63 -20.27 16.95
C ARG A 536 -2.85 -20.55 15.47
N ILE A 537 -2.80 -21.83 15.12
CA ILE A 537 -3.24 -22.31 13.80
C ILE A 537 -4.65 -22.87 13.92
N TRP A 538 -5.51 -22.47 13.01
CA TRP A 538 -6.90 -22.92 12.87
C TRP A 538 -7.11 -23.60 11.53
N ILE A 539 -7.84 -24.72 11.53
CA ILE A 539 -8.19 -25.47 10.32
C ILE A 539 -9.71 -25.67 10.25
N THR A 540 -10.23 -25.58 9.03
CA THR A 540 -11.56 -26.14 8.69
C THR A 540 -11.41 -27.09 7.50
N ASP A 541 -12.11 -28.21 7.54
CA ASP A 541 -12.18 -29.20 6.45
C ASP A 541 -13.57 -29.23 5.77
N ASN A 542 -14.39 -28.21 5.99
CA ASN A 542 -15.70 -28.06 5.36
C ASN A 542 -15.98 -26.62 4.88
N ALA A 543 -14.94 -25.93 4.40
CA ALA A 543 -15.02 -24.55 3.95
C ALA A 543 -16.08 -24.33 2.84
N THR A 544 -16.31 -25.33 1.99
CA THR A 544 -17.26 -25.24 0.87
C THR A 544 -18.73 -25.25 1.31
N SER A 545 -19.04 -25.72 2.51
CA SER A 545 -20.43 -25.91 2.99
C SER A 545 -20.74 -25.18 4.29
N GLY A 546 -19.88 -25.27 5.32
CA GLY A 546 -20.17 -24.79 6.67
C GLY A 546 -19.08 -23.96 7.31
N ALA A 547 -17.81 -24.41 7.25
CA ALA A 547 -16.65 -23.87 7.95
C ALA A 547 -16.69 -23.97 9.49
N ALA A 548 -16.70 -25.21 10.00
CA ALA A 548 -16.38 -25.48 11.40
C ALA A 548 -14.87 -25.41 11.59
N TRP A 549 -14.42 -24.42 12.38
CA TRP A 549 -13.01 -24.20 12.64
C TRP A 549 -12.55 -24.87 13.93
N THR A 550 -11.38 -25.49 13.88
CA THR A 550 -10.74 -26.14 15.03
C THR A 550 -9.35 -25.56 15.20
N ALA A 551 -8.99 -25.16 16.43
CA ALA A 551 -7.61 -24.83 16.76
C ALA A 551 -6.78 -26.12 16.81
N VAL A 552 -5.77 -26.21 15.96
CA VAL A 552 -4.89 -27.40 15.83
C VAL A 552 -3.49 -27.17 16.40
N SER A 553 -3.28 -26.05 17.08
CA SER A 553 -2.05 -25.75 17.81
C SER A 553 -2.35 -25.04 19.13
N THR A 554 -1.36 -25.07 20.04
CA THR A 554 -1.31 -24.14 21.18
C THR A 554 -0.75 -22.79 20.73
N THR A 555 -0.67 -21.83 21.65
CA THR A 555 -0.04 -20.52 21.41
C THR A 555 1.49 -20.59 21.27
N GLU A 556 2.11 -21.75 21.47
CA GLU A 556 3.56 -21.94 21.29
C GLU A 556 4.03 -21.66 19.87
N VAL A 557 3.17 -21.90 18.85
CA VAL A 557 3.52 -21.62 17.43
C VAL A 557 3.72 -20.15 17.13
N SER A 558 3.33 -19.25 18.01
CA SER A 558 3.51 -17.80 17.86
C SER A 558 4.71 -17.23 18.60
N ASP A 559 5.36 -18.02 19.48
CA ASP A 559 6.45 -17.55 20.36
C ASP A 559 6.10 -16.26 21.13
N GLY A 560 4.84 -16.12 21.54
CA GLY A 560 4.33 -14.94 22.22
C GLY A 560 3.84 -13.80 21.32
N GLY A 561 3.98 -13.94 19.99
CA GLY A 561 3.47 -13.01 18.99
C GLY A 561 2.25 -13.59 18.23
N THR A 562 2.28 -13.47 16.91
CA THR A 562 1.24 -13.92 15.99
C THR A 562 1.83 -14.77 14.88
N VAL A 563 1.02 -15.65 14.28
CA VAL A 563 1.37 -16.35 13.04
C VAL A 563 1.27 -15.38 11.87
N THR A 564 2.30 -15.33 11.06
CA THR A 564 2.47 -14.32 9.99
C THR A 564 2.58 -14.94 8.60
N ALA A 565 3.02 -16.20 8.52
CA ALA A 565 3.14 -16.94 7.28
C ALA A 565 2.65 -18.37 7.48
N ILE A 566 1.91 -18.89 6.52
CA ILE A 566 1.44 -20.28 6.47
C ILE A 566 1.66 -20.80 5.05
N GLU A 567 2.20 -22.02 4.96
CA GLU A 567 2.33 -22.73 3.69
C GLU A 567 1.88 -24.19 3.87
N ILE A 568 0.95 -24.65 3.04
CA ILE A 568 0.58 -26.05 2.89
C ILE A 568 1.40 -26.59 1.73
N VAL A 569 2.22 -27.60 1.96
CA VAL A 569 3.11 -28.14 0.91
C VAL A 569 2.29 -28.69 -0.25
N PRO A 570 2.41 -28.15 -1.47
CA PRO A 570 1.66 -28.65 -2.62
C PRO A 570 1.94 -30.14 -2.86
N GLY A 571 0.84 -30.94 -2.98
CA GLY A 571 0.92 -32.39 -3.11
C GLY A 571 1.07 -33.16 -1.79
N LEU A 572 1.24 -32.49 -0.65
CA LEU A 572 1.34 -33.10 0.68
C LEU A 572 0.48 -32.34 1.69
N SER A 573 -0.85 -32.43 1.60
CA SER A 573 -1.82 -31.72 2.44
C SER A 573 -1.67 -31.93 3.96
N SER A 574 -0.94 -32.96 4.37
CA SER A 574 -0.59 -33.20 5.78
C SER A 574 0.60 -32.38 6.29
N VAL A 575 1.36 -31.76 5.40
CA VAL A 575 2.56 -30.98 5.76
C VAL A 575 2.25 -29.49 5.70
N ILE A 576 2.35 -28.83 6.85
CA ILE A 576 2.06 -27.41 7.02
C ILE A 576 3.24 -26.74 7.69
N TRP A 577 3.72 -25.66 7.10
CA TRP A 577 4.71 -24.76 7.70
C TRP A 577 4.02 -23.51 8.25
N ALA A 578 4.53 -22.99 9.37
CA ALA A 578 4.08 -21.76 9.99
C ALA A 578 5.25 -20.91 10.43
N GLY A 579 5.28 -19.65 10.04
CA GLY A 579 6.20 -18.62 10.51
C GLY A 579 5.47 -17.63 11.42
N ASN A 580 6.21 -16.96 12.32
CA ASN A 580 5.61 -16.03 13.26
C ASN A 580 6.35 -14.68 13.35
N SER A 581 5.71 -13.72 14.01
CA SER A 581 6.25 -12.35 14.18
C SER A 581 7.49 -12.28 15.07
N ALA A 582 7.75 -13.31 15.86
CA ALA A 582 8.95 -13.41 16.69
C ALA A 582 10.15 -14.08 15.97
N GLY A 583 9.96 -14.58 14.73
CA GLY A 583 11.03 -15.20 13.93
C GLY A 583 11.13 -16.71 14.06
N GLY A 584 10.23 -17.34 14.78
CA GLY A 584 10.12 -18.80 14.89
C GLY A 584 9.52 -19.42 13.63
N ILE A 585 9.96 -20.64 13.30
CA ILE A 585 9.36 -21.46 12.23
C ILE A 585 8.96 -22.82 12.82
N PHE A 586 7.74 -23.24 12.55
CA PHE A 586 7.13 -24.48 13.00
C PHE A 586 6.66 -25.32 11.82
N GLN A 587 6.58 -26.62 12.00
CA GLN A 587 6.08 -27.57 11.02
C GLN A 587 5.18 -28.60 11.65
N SER A 588 4.08 -28.89 10.98
CA SER A 588 3.31 -30.12 11.20
C SER A 588 3.48 -31.04 9.99
N THR A 589 3.59 -32.34 10.20
CA THR A 589 3.60 -33.38 9.15
C THR A 589 2.38 -34.28 9.21
N ASN A 590 1.40 -33.95 10.06
CA ASN A 590 0.17 -34.74 10.31
C ASN A 590 -1.07 -33.83 10.35
N ALA A 591 -1.18 -32.92 9.39
CA ALA A 591 -2.31 -32.03 9.20
C ALA A 591 -2.67 -31.18 10.45
N GLY A 592 -1.66 -30.72 11.17
CA GLY A 592 -1.84 -29.87 12.34
C GLY A 592 -2.00 -30.61 13.66
N THR A 593 -2.06 -31.95 13.67
CA THR A 593 -2.24 -32.72 14.93
C THR A 593 -1.11 -32.51 15.91
N THR A 594 0.14 -32.40 15.41
CA THR A 594 1.30 -32.03 16.23
C THR A 594 2.18 -31.02 15.49
N TRP A 595 2.85 -30.19 16.24
CA TRP A 595 3.76 -29.14 15.73
C TRP A 595 5.16 -29.30 16.30
N VAL A 596 6.15 -29.17 15.44
CA VAL A 596 7.58 -29.22 15.82
C VAL A 596 8.21 -27.89 15.49
N ARG A 597 8.89 -27.28 16.45
CA ARG A 597 9.69 -26.08 16.23
C ARG A 597 10.91 -26.45 15.38
N ARG A 598 11.03 -25.85 14.20
CA ARG A 598 12.12 -26.07 13.25
C ARG A 598 13.18 -24.98 13.32
N ARG A 599 12.80 -23.79 13.80
CA ARG A 599 13.70 -22.67 14.05
C ARG A 599 13.24 -21.91 15.29
N ALA A 600 14.19 -21.58 16.16
CA ALA A 600 13.92 -20.74 17.33
C ALA A 600 13.67 -19.27 16.90
N ALA A 601 12.83 -18.59 17.66
CA ALA A 601 12.60 -17.15 17.52
C ALA A 601 13.87 -16.35 17.82
N ASP A 602 14.09 -15.28 17.07
CA ASP A 602 15.20 -14.33 17.25
C ASP A 602 14.75 -12.86 17.16
N GLY A 603 13.44 -12.62 17.22
CA GLY A 603 12.84 -11.28 17.16
C GLY A 603 12.65 -10.73 15.76
N THR A 604 12.98 -11.48 14.68
CA THR A 604 12.85 -11.01 13.31
C THR A 604 11.67 -11.69 12.61
N TYR A 605 10.66 -10.94 12.27
CA TYR A 605 9.39 -11.36 11.64
C TYR A 605 9.60 -12.26 10.40
N ILE A 606 8.93 -13.41 10.33
CA ILE A 606 8.87 -14.26 9.13
C ILE A 606 7.73 -13.76 8.25
N SER A 607 8.03 -13.25 7.06
CA SER A 607 7.03 -12.61 6.21
C SER A 607 6.40 -13.56 5.19
N ALA A 608 7.12 -14.57 4.73
CA ALA A 608 6.60 -15.60 3.83
C ALA A 608 7.39 -16.90 3.96
N ILE A 609 6.74 -18.02 3.62
CA ILE A 609 7.36 -19.33 3.45
C ILE A 609 6.89 -19.89 2.12
N ASP A 610 7.79 -20.55 1.37
CA ASP A 610 7.49 -21.26 0.12
C ASP A 610 8.20 -22.62 0.15
N ALA A 611 7.42 -23.68 0.05
CA ALA A 611 7.89 -25.05 0.21
C ALA A 611 7.85 -25.81 -1.12
N ARG A 612 8.89 -26.66 -1.36
CA ARG A 612 8.98 -27.47 -2.56
C ARG A 612 7.81 -28.45 -2.66
N PRO A 613 7.07 -28.46 -3.77
CA PRO A 613 5.99 -29.43 -4.00
C PRO A 613 6.47 -30.86 -3.82
N GLY A 614 5.66 -31.67 -3.10
CA GLY A 614 5.96 -33.06 -2.81
C GLY A 614 7.11 -33.31 -1.82
N SER A 615 7.71 -32.26 -1.24
CA SER A 615 8.81 -32.40 -0.26
C SER A 615 8.42 -31.87 1.12
N PRO A 616 8.49 -32.68 2.15
CA PRO A 616 8.18 -32.21 3.51
C PRO A 616 9.31 -31.38 4.14
N SER A 617 10.50 -31.35 3.53
CA SER A 617 11.74 -30.87 4.19
C SER A 617 12.45 -29.73 3.49
N VAL A 618 12.01 -29.35 2.26
CA VAL A 618 12.69 -28.32 1.45
C VAL A 618 11.82 -27.06 1.38
N ALA A 619 12.36 -25.94 1.86
CA ALA A 619 11.64 -24.68 1.86
C ALA A 619 12.58 -23.46 1.93
N PHE A 620 12.06 -22.31 1.50
CA PHE A 620 12.61 -20.99 1.76
C PHE A 620 11.69 -20.18 2.68
N ALA A 621 12.26 -19.22 3.41
CA ALA A 621 11.49 -18.26 4.20
C ALA A 621 12.15 -16.87 4.17
N THR A 622 11.36 -15.84 3.98
CA THR A 622 11.80 -14.44 4.08
C THR A 622 11.62 -13.89 5.49
N ARG A 623 12.49 -12.94 5.82
CA ARG A 623 12.54 -12.23 7.10
C ARG A 623 12.50 -10.73 6.87
N LEU A 624 11.69 -10.02 7.63
CA LEU A 624 11.66 -8.56 7.60
C LEU A 624 12.89 -7.98 8.31
N ALA A 625 14.01 -7.96 7.59
CA ALA A 625 15.27 -7.39 8.03
C ALA A 625 15.90 -6.64 6.86
N SER A 626 16.47 -5.46 7.10
CA SER A 626 17.20 -4.66 6.09
C SER A 626 18.66 -5.06 5.97
N SER A 627 19.18 -5.83 6.91
CA SER A 627 20.56 -6.30 6.96
C SER A 627 20.66 -7.73 7.51
N GLY A 628 21.82 -8.33 7.36
CA GLY A 628 22.07 -9.71 7.82
C GLY A 628 21.27 -10.75 7.01
N THR A 629 20.75 -11.76 7.70
CA THR A 629 19.99 -12.84 7.04
C THR A 629 18.56 -12.41 6.76
N ARG A 630 18.23 -12.20 5.49
CA ARG A 630 16.91 -11.80 5.00
C ARG A 630 16.14 -12.94 4.35
N LEU A 631 16.86 -13.94 3.83
CA LEU A 631 16.31 -15.17 3.30
C LEU A 631 16.96 -16.36 4.02
N LEU A 632 16.13 -17.29 4.41
CA LEU A 632 16.49 -18.57 5.00
C LEU A 632 16.15 -19.70 4.04
N ARG A 633 16.88 -20.81 4.11
CA ARG A 633 16.52 -22.05 3.42
C ARG A 633 16.72 -23.26 4.33
N THR A 634 15.96 -24.29 4.08
CA THR A 634 16.18 -25.64 4.60
C THR A 634 16.09 -26.68 3.47
N VAL A 635 16.89 -27.74 3.57
CA VAL A 635 16.87 -28.91 2.65
C VAL A 635 16.57 -30.21 3.40
N ASP A 636 16.56 -30.16 4.73
CA ASP A 636 16.32 -31.31 5.62
C ASP A 636 15.13 -31.11 6.55
N GLY A 637 14.46 -29.96 6.47
CA GLY A 637 13.33 -29.58 7.29
C GLY A 637 13.67 -29.19 8.74
N SER A 638 14.93 -29.26 9.14
CA SER A 638 15.36 -29.04 10.53
C SER A 638 16.41 -27.93 10.65
N ASN A 639 17.34 -27.87 9.71
CA ASN A 639 18.41 -26.88 9.72
C ASN A 639 18.09 -25.74 8.76
N TRP A 640 17.86 -24.55 9.31
CA TRP A 640 17.63 -23.34 8.56
C TRP A 640 18.92 -22.53 8.45
N THR A 641 19.39 -22.33 7.24
CA THR A 641 20.64 -21.61 6.94
C THR A 641 20.36 -20.31 6.17
N ALA A 642 21.26 -19.34 6.31
CA ALA A 642 21.19 -18.10 5.56
C ALA A 642 21.34 -18.37 4.05
N ALA A 643 20.46 -17.76 3.25
CA ALA A 643 20.42 -17.85 1.80
C ALA A 643 20.33 -16.47 1.14
N SER A 644 20.74 -15.40 1.82
CA SER A 644 20.68 -14.03 1.28
C SER A 644 21.73 -13.78 0.18
N GLY A 645 22.81 -14.55 0.11
CA GLY A 645 23.85 -14.40 -0.92
C GLY A 645 24.30 -12.95 -1.09
N SER A 646 24.37 -12.51 -2.36
CA SER A 646 24.69 -11.13 -2.72
C SER A 646 23.47 -10.19 -2.80
N LEU A 647 22.32 -10.54 -2.19
CA LEU A 647 21.16 -9.63 -2.13
C LEU A 647 21.59 -8.28 -1.54
N PRO A 648 21.36 -7.14 -2.21
CA PRO A 648 21.89 -5.85 -1.79
C PRO A 648 21.50 -5.49 -0.35
N THR A 649 22.43 -4.88 0.40
CA THR A 649 22.15 -4.38 1.76
C THR A 649 21.13 -3.25 1.71
N GLY A 650 20.28 -3.13 2.74
CA GLY A 650 19.19 -2.16 2.78
C GLY A 650 17.88 -2.68 2.16
N ILE A 651 17.90 -3.80 1.44
CA ILE A 651 16.69 -4.42 0.90
C ILE A 651 16.00 -5.24 2.01
N THR A 652 14.77 -4.91 2.33
CA THR A 652 13.93 -5.69 3.24
C THR A 652 13.13 -6.73 2.44
N ALA A 653 13.43 -8.01 2.64
CA ALA A 653 12.74 -9.11 1.96
C ALA A 653 11.37 -9.37 2.62
N GLN A 654 10.29 -9.01 1.93
CA GLN A 654 8.95 -9.16 2.50
C GLN A 654 8.06 -10.16 1.76
N ALA A 655 8.19 -10.28 0.45
CA ALA A 655 7.44 -11.24 -0.35
C ALA A 655 8.39 -12.32 -0.90
N LEU A 656 7.87 -13.52 -1.11
CA LEU A 656 8.62 -14.68 -1.59
C LEU A 656 7.77 -15.47 -2.56
N ALA A 657 8.37 -15.92 -3.67
CA ALA A 657 7.85 -16.97 -4.51
C ALA A 657 9.01 -17.76 -5.12
N VAL A 658 8.84 -19.08 -5.28
CA VAL A 658 9.90 -19.95 -5.77
C VAL A 658 9.41 -20.75 -6.96
N ASP A 659 10.14 -20.69 -8.08
CA ASP A 659 9.98 -21.61 -9.18
C ASP A 659 10.79 -22.88 -8.91
N TRP A 660 10.09 -23.89 -8.44
CA TRP A 660 10.64 -25.22 -8.16
C TRP A 660 10.77 -26.10 -9.41
N GLY A 661 10.32 -25.62 -10.57
CA GLY A 661 10.38 -26.36 -11.83
C GLY A 661 11.78 -26.45 -12.41
N ARG A 662 12.74 -25.65 -11.92
CA ARG A 662 14.15 -25.71 -12.33
C ARG A 662 14.95 -26.55 -11.35
N PRO A 663 16.02 -27.23 -11.81
CA PRO A 663 16.95 -28.01 -10.94
C PRO A 663 17.58 -27.12 -9.85
N LEU A 664 18.07 -25.93 -10.23
CA LEU A 664 18.38 -24.85 -9.31
C LEU A 664 17.14 -23.95 -9.23
N PRO A 665 16.41 -23.91 -8.10
CA PRO A 665 15.19 -23.16 -8.02
C PRO A 665 15.44 -21.67 -8.27
N THR A 666 14.58 -21.03 -9.06
CA THR A 666 14.56 -19.58 -9.16
C THR A 666 13.79 -19.02 -7.98
N VAL A 667 14.45 -18.19 -7.19
CA VAL A 667 13.82 -17.56 -6.02
C VAL A 667 13.57 -16.08 -6.31
N TYR A 668 12.33 -15.65 -6.19
CA TYR A 668 11.92 -14.25 -6.30
C TYR A 668 11.67 -13.69 -4.91
N VAL A 669 12.28 -12.56 -4.61
CA VAL A 669 12.09 -11.80 -3.38
C VAL A 669 11.52 -10.43 -3.72
N GLY A 670 10.35 -10.13 -3.16
CA GLY A 670 9.75 -8.79 -3.24
C GLY A 670 10.26 -7.90 -2.10
N ALA A 671 10.55 -6.66 -2.43
CA ALA A 671 11.10 -5.67 -1.52
C ALA A 671 10.45 -4.28 -1.69
N GLY A 672 10.89 -3.30 -0.91
CA GLY A 672 10.40 -1.93 -0.96
C GLY A 672 10.64 -1.20 -2.29
N SER A 673 11.61 -1.65 -3.08
CA SER A 673 12.03 -1.01 -4.35
C SER A 673 11.90 -1.93 -5.58
N GLY A 674 11.12 -3.00 -5.49
CA GLY A 674 10.87 -3.92 -6.59
C GLY A 674 11.16 -5.38 -6.27
N ILE A 675 11.46 -6.17 -7.30
CA ILE A 675 11.69 -7.61 -7.22
C ILE A 675 13.15 -7.92 -7.46
N TYR A 676 13.67 -8.89 -6.71
CA TYR A 676 15.00 -9.46 -6.89
C TYR A 676 14.87 -10.94 -7.18
N ALA A 677 15.65 -11.44 -8.14
CA ALA A 677 15.65 -12.85 -8.53
C ALA A 677 17.04 -13.45 -8.42
N THR A 678 17.09 -14.75 -8.13
CA THR A 678 18.29 -15.57 -8.19
C THR A 678 18.00 -16.84 -8.99
N PHE A 679 18.99 -17.28 -9.77
CA PHE A 679 18.88 -18.45 -10.65
C PHE A 679 19.96 -19.51 -10.33
N ASP A 680 20.72 -19.30 -9.27
CA ASP A 680 21.90 -20.10 -8.90
C ASP A 680 21.81 -20.65 -7.47
N GLY A 681 20.60 -20.89 -6.99
CA GLY A 681 20.36 -21.43 -5.64
C GLY A 681 20.59 -20.41 -4.51
N ALA A 682 20.32 -19.14 -4.78
CA ALA A 682 20.42 -18.01 -3.84
C ALA A 682 21.88 -17.59 -3.50
N VAL A 683 22.80 -17.74 -4.44
CA VAL A 683 24.18 -17.27 -4.33
C VAL A 683 24.30 -15.83 -4.82
N SER A 684 23.86 -15.57 -6.08
CA SER A 684 23.85 -14.23 -6.65
C SER A 684 22.42 -13.75 -6.92
N TRP A 685 22.22 -12.43 -6.87
CA TRP A 685 20.94 -11.77 -7.01
C TRP A 685 21.01 -10.65 -8.03
N ILE A 686 19.98 -10.53 -8.83
CA ILE A 686 19.80 -9.42 -9.77
C ILE A 686 18.45 -8.74 -9.47
N LYS A 687 18.34 -7.45 -9.75
CA LYS A 687 17.06 -6.77 -9.79
C LYS A 687 16.27 -7.26 -11.00
N ASP A 688 15.03 -7.67 -10.82
CA ASP A 688 14.22 -8.27 -11.86
C ASP A 688 13.34 -7.22 -12.57
N GLY A 689 13.45 -7.18 -13.89
CA GLY A 689 12.63 -6.39 -14.81
C GLY A 689 12.91 -4.89 -14.83
N VAL A 690 13.04 -4.34 -16.04
CA VAL A 690 13.22 -2.88 -16.28
C VAL A 690 11.91 -2.11 -16.31
N ASP A 691 10.78 -2.80 -16.57
CA ASP A 691 9.46 -2.20 -16.76
C ASP A 691 8.65 -2.11 -15.48
N LEU A 692 9.06 -2.85 -14.44
CA LEU A 692 8.40 -2.79 -13.14
C LEU A 692 8.80 -1.50 -12.41
N PRO A 693 7.84 -0.68 -11.96
CA PRO A 693 8.16 0.50 -11.14
C PRO A 693 8.93 0.13 -9.86
N ASN A 694 9.72 1.07 -9.33
CA ASN A 694 10.41 0.93 -8.05
C ASN A 694 9.42 1.00 -6.87
N VAL A 695 8.49 0.06 -6.83
CA VAL A 695 7.37 0.02 -5.89
C VAL A 695 7.55 -1.11 -4.87
N ASN A 696 6.97 -0.93 -3.69
CA ASN A 696 6.93 -1.97 -2.67
C ASN A 696 6.07 -3.16 -3.13
N ILE A 697 6.59 -4.39 -2.97
CA ILE A 697 5.95 -5.63 -3.37
C ILE A 697 5.26 -6.27 -2.17
N GLY A 698 3.92 -6.24 -2.14
CA GLY A 698 3.14 -6.82 -1.05
C GLY A 698 3.17 -8.35 -1.04
N GLN A 699 2.96 -8.97 -2.19
CA GLN A 699 3.00 -10.43 -2.32
C GLN A 699 3.43 -10.86 -3.72
N LEU A 700 4.06 -12.03 -3.80
CA LEU A 700 4.43 -12.74 -5.04
C LEU A 700 3.76 -14.11 -5.09
N LYS A 701 3.40 -14.57 -6.28
CA LYS A 701 2.93 -15.94 -6.55
C LYS A 701 3.49 -16.45 -7.87
N VAL A 702 3.90 -17.72 -7.89
CA VAL A 702 4.33 -18.45 -9.09
C VAL A 702 3.20 -19.34 -9.59
N ASP A 703 2.91 -19.26 -10.88
CA ASP A 703 2.14 -20.26 -11.62
C ASP A 703 3.12 -21.16 -12.40
N ALA A 704 3.48 -22.27 -11.80
CA ALA A 704 4.46 -23.19 -12.38
C ALA A 704 3.98 -23.86 -13.68
N GLN A 705 2.66 -24.05 -13.85
CA GLN A 705 2.10 -24.67 -15.06
C GLN A 705 2.18 -23.75 -16.28
N ARG A 706 1.96 -22.44 -16.04
CA ARG A 706 1.99 -21.42 -17.11
C ARG A 706 3.30 -20.69 -17.21
N ARG A 707 4.24 -21.03 -16.35
CA ARG A 707 5.55 -20.37 -16.29
C ARG A 707 5.44 -18.86 -16.13
N THR A 708 4.61 -18.41 -15.18
CA THR A 708 4.45 -16.97 -14.87
C THR A 708 4.63 -16.69 -13.39
N VAL A 709 5.11 -15.49 -13.09
CA VAL A 709 5.15 -14.91 -11.75
C VAL A 709 4.27 -13.67 -11.72
N ILE A 710 3.44 -13.54 -10.68
CA ILE A 710 2.57 -12.37 -10.45
C ILE A 710 2.97 -11.66 -9.17
N ALA A 711 2.82 -10.33 -9.20
CA ALA A 711 3.14 -9.44 -8.09
C ALA A 711 1.94 -8.53 -7.77
N GLY A 712 1.52 -8.53 -6.50
CA GLY A 712 0.69 -7.49 -5.93
C GLY A 712 1.60 -6.41 -5.37
N THR A 713 1.46 -5.18 -5.87
CA THR A 713 2.31 -4.06 -5.47
C THR A 713 1.55 -3.09 -4.56
N TYR A 714 2.25 -2.53 -3.61
CA TYR A 714 1.67 -1.57 -2.68
C TYR A 714 1.80 -0.14 -3.24
N GLY A 715 0.89 0.19 -4.19
CA GLY A 715 0.80 1.51 -4.81
C GLY A 715 0.79 1.54 -6.34
N ARG A 716 0.97 0.39 -7.03
CA ARG A 716 0.98 0.34 -8.50
C ARG A 716 0.20 -0.87 -9.04
N GLY A 717 -0.85 -1.32 -8.32
CA GLY A 717 -1.72 -2.40 -8.77
C GLY A 717 -1.01 -3.76 -8.88
N ALA A 718 -1.38 -4.56 -9.88
CA ALA A 718 -0.87 -5.91 -10.08
C ALA A 718 -0.08 -6.05 -11.38
N TRP A 719 0.97 -6.88 -11.34
CA TRP A 719 1.91 -7.09 -12.45
C TRP A 719 2.16 -8.57 -12.66
N ARG A 720 2.55 -8.95 -13.88
CA ARG A 720 2.91 -10.33 -14.27
C ARG A 720 4.12 -10.33 -15.18
N SER A 721 4.97 -11.33 -15.00
CA SER A 721 6.09 -11.64 -15.90
C SER A 721 6.10 -13.12 -16.29
N GLU A 722 6.65 -13.45 -17.44
CA GLU A 722 6.94 -14.83 -17.82
C GLU A 722 8.24 -15.27 -17.15
N MET A 723 8.28 -16.50 -16.67
CA MET A 723 9.49 -17.08 -16.10
C MET A 723 10.37 -17.70 -17.20
N PRO A 724 11.71 -17.70 -17.05
CA PRO A 724 12.61 -18.33 -18.02
C PRO A 724 12.24 -19.79 -18.28
N ASN A 725 12.41 -20.22 -19.51
CA ASN A 725 12.23 -21.61 -19.89
C ASN A 725 13.15 -22.51 -19.03
N VAL A 726 12.66 -23.67 -18.58
CA VAL A 726 13.48 -24.60 -17.75
C VAL A 726 14.70 -25.14 -18.49
N ALA A 727 14.61 -25.29 -19.80
CA ALA A 727 15.68 -25.75 -20.63
C ALA A 727 16.65 -24.65 -21.11
N ASP A 728 16.34 -23.38 -20.89
CA ASP A 728 17.26 -22.25 -21.05
C ASP A 728 18.23 -22.23 -19.85
N ILE A 729 19.27 -23.03 -19.91
CA ILE A 729 20.24 -23.24 -18.85
C ILE A 729 21.18 -22.03 -18.72
N THR A 730 21.46 -21.37 -19.82
CA THR A 730 22.34 -20.20 -19.91
C THR A 730 21.61 -18.89 -19.52
N LEU A 731 20.26 -18.88 -19.51
CA LEU A 731 19.41 -17.72 -19.23
C LEU A 731 19.62 -16.57 -20.24
N ASP A 732 19.86 -16.92 -21.52
CA ASP A 732 20.00 -15.95 -22.60
C ASP A 732 18.68 -15.65 -23.32
N GLY A 733 17.57 -16.31 -22.90
CA GLY A 733 16.22 -16.15 -23.43
C GLY A 733 15.87 -17.13 -24.56
N ALA A 734 16.78 -18.06 -24.92
CA ALA A 734 16.57 -19.03 -25.97
C ALA A 734 17.15 -20.41 -25.57
N VAL A 735 16.57 -21.49 -26.07
CA VAL A 735 17.11 -22.84 -25.89
C VAL A 735 17.91 -23.20 -27.14
N THR A 736 19.22 -23.16 -27.03
CA THR A 736 20.13 -23.21 -28.18
C THR A 736 21.32 -24.19 -27.98
N GLY A 737 22.29 -24.14 -28.89
CA GLY A 737 23.55 -24.87 -28.77
C GLY A 737 24.39 -24.45 -27.55
N ALA A 738 24.18 -23.26 -27.00
CA ALA A 738 24.83 -22.83 -25.77
C ALA A 738 24.37 -23.69 -24.58
N ASP A 739 23.06 -23.89 -24.44
CA ASP A 739 22.47 -24.74 -23.39
C ASP A 739 22.86 -26.20 -23.53
N LEU A 740 22.86 -26.69 -24.78
CA LEU A 740 23.35 -28.04 -25.11
C LEU A 740 24.81 -28.20 -24.68
N GLY A 741 25.66 -27.21 -24.95
CA GLY A 741 27.07 -27.23 -24.54
C GLY A 741 27.25 -27.33 -23.04
N VAL A 742 26.43 -26.59 -22.26
CA VAL A 742 26.41 -26.66 -20.79
C VAL A 742 25.95 -28.06 -20.34
N LEU A 743 24.82 -28.55 -20.85
CA LEU A 743 24.29 -29.87 -20.50
C LEU A 743 25.30 -30.99 -20.74
N LEU A 744 25.94 -30.99 -21.90
CA LEU A 744 26.98 -31.99 -22.24
C LEU A 744 28.22 -31.86 -21.33
N GLY A 745 28.57 -30.67 -20.91
CA GLY A 745 29.67 -30.40 -19.96
C GLY A 745 29.40 -30.88 -18.54
N GLU A 746 28.14 -31.01 -18.17
CA GLU A 746 27.68 -31.46 -16.84
C GLU A 746 27.21 -32.95 -16.85
N TRP A 747 27.46 -33.70 -17.93
CA TRP A 747 26.97 -35.06 -18.11
C TRP A 747 27.45 -36.03 -17.02
N GLY A 748 26.53 -36.76 -16.39
CA GLY A 748 26.81 -37.73 -15.34
C GLY A 748 26.09 -37.45 -14.03
N PRO A 749 26.43 -38.17 -12.94
CA PRO A 749 25.80 -37.98 -11.65
C PRO A 749 26.02 -36.58 -11.07
N CYS A 750 24.97 -35.98 -10.52
CA CYS A 750 25.08 -34.69 -9.85
C CYS A 750 25.91 -34.80 -8.59
N THR A 751 27.03 -34.09 -8.52
CA THR A 751 28.00 -34.19 -7.40
C THR A 751 27.80 -33.13 -6.33
N THR A 752 26.87 -32.17 -6.52
CA THR A 752 26.64 -31.08 -5.61
C THR A 752 25.66 -31.45 -4.49
N THR A 753 26.10 -31.26 -3.25
CA THR A 753 25.24 -31.43 -2.08
C THR A 753 24.27 -30.24 -1.95
N GLY A 754 22.96 -30.50 -2.05
CA GLY A 754 21.93 -29.53 -1.68
C GLY A 754 20.91 -29.20 -2.76
N TRP A 755 21.37 -28.86 -3.95
CA TRP A 755 20.48 -28.59 -5.09
C TRP A 755 21.00 -29.38 -6.29
N GLY A 756 20.66 -30.24 -6.95
CA GLY A 756 21.15 -30.90 -8.16
C GLY A 756 22.09 -30.08 -9.04
N CYS A 757 22.43 -30.58 -10.20
CA CYS A 757 23.14 -29.80 -11.22
C CYS A 757 22.11 -29.01 -12.04
N ARG A 758 22.48 -27.85 -12.55
CA ARG A 758 21.58 -26.98 -13.32
C ARG A 758 21.03 -27.59 -14.60
N SER A 759 21.73 -28.62 -15.14
CA SER A 759 21.40 -29.37 -16.36
C SER A 759 20.58 -30.64 -16.11
N ASP A 760 20.28 -31.00 -14.85
CA ASP A 760 19.42 -32.12 -14.48
C ASP A 760 17.95 -31.69 -14.59
N LEU A 761 17.45 -31.57 -15.81
CA LEU A 761 16.15 -30.97 -16.13
C LEU A 761 14.95 -31.80 -15.62
N ASN A 762 15.12 -33.10 -15.49
CA ASN A 762 14.09 -34.01 -14.95
C ASN A 762 14.22 -34.19 -13.43
N GLN A 763 15.28 -33.69 -12.82
CA GLN A 763 15.56 -33.70 -11.38
C GLN A 763 15.66 -35.13 -10.80
N ASP A 764 16.24 -36.08 -11.58
CA ASP A 764 16.47 -37.47 -11.15
C ASP A 764 17.85 -37.67 -10.48
N GLY A 765 18.67 -36.63 -10.41
CA GLY A 765 20.02 -36.64 -9.81
C GLY A 765 21.14 -36.97 -10.78
N THR A 766 20.85 -37.05 -12.09
CA THR A 766 21.84 -37.40 -13.11
C THR A 766 21.57 -36.63 -14.40
N VAL A 767 22.53 -35.90 -14.91
CA VAL A 767 22.43 -35.29 -16.26
C VAL A 767 22.66 -36.35 -17.30
N GLY A 768 21.64 -36.66 -18.13
CA GLY A 768 21.68 -37.77 -19.06
C GLY A 768 20.82 -37.59 -20.30
N GLY A 769 20.51 -38.72 -20.97
CA GLY A 769 19.70 -38.72 -22.18
C GLY A 769 18.29 -38.23 -22.03
N ALA A 770 17.70 -38.34 -20.82
CA ALA A 770 16.37 -37.79 -20.50
C ALA A 770 16.39 -36.26 -20.53
N ASP A 771 17.41 -35.63 -19.93
CA ASP A 771 17.57 -34.18 -19.89
C ASP A 771 17.86 -33.61 -21.27
N LEU A 772 18.71 -34.32 -22.05
CA LEU A 772 18.94 -33.98 -23.44
C LEU A 772 17.66 -34.04 -24.27
N GLY A 773 16.80 -35.03 -24.04
CA GLY A 773 15.49 -35.13 -24.68
C GLY A 773 14.57 -33.95 -24.32
N LEU A 774 14.54 -33.54 -23.04
CA LEU A 774 13.79 -32.37 -22.57
C LEU A 774 14.32 -31.07 -23.18
N LEU A 775 15.66 -30.89 -23.26
CA LEU A 775 16.26 -29.70 -23.87
C LEU A 775 15.93 -29.62 -25.35
N LEU A 776 16.14 -30.70 -26.10
CA LEU A 776 15.86 -30.73 -27.54
C LEU A 776 14.37 -30.54 -27.86
N GLY A 777 13.47 -31.02 -26.98
CA GLY A 777 12.03 -30.84 -27.10
C GLY A 777 11.56 -29.37 -26.94
N GLN A 778 12.43 -28.49 -26.45
CA GLN A 778 12.17 -27.08 -26.24
C GLN A 778 13.09 -26.16 -27.05
N TRP A 779 13.75 -26.71 -28.06
CA TRP A 779 14.71 -26.00 -28.92
C TRP A 779 14.06 -24.80 -29.61
N THR A 780 14.68 -23.62 -29.46
CA THR A 780 14.25 -22.40 -30.14
C THR A 780 15.02 -22.26 -31.45
N SER A 781 14.30 -22.12 -32.54
CA SER A 781 14.90 -22.04 -33.92
C SER A 781 15.41 -20.63 -34.22
#